data_8deb50e6bfe67c2095a31ceb1c2c283c
#
_entry.id   8deb50e6bfe67c2095a31ceb1c2c283c
#
_cell.length_a   1.000
_cell.length_b   1.000
_cell.length_c   1.000
_cell.angle_alpha   90.00
_cell.angle_beta   90.00
_cell.angle_gamma   90.00
#
_symmetry.space_group_name_H-M   'P 1'
#
loop_
_entity.id
_entity.type
_entity.pdbx_description
1 polymer ?
#
loop_
_entity_poly.entity_id
_entity_poly.type
_entity_poly.pdbx_seq_one_letter_code
_entity_poly.pdbx_strand_id
1 'polypeptide(L)'
;MIFSPTEILRARRLPSWLRPTALRRAMGAAVVATALTTLPAHAADVLPGFTTVRMCEGLTGATALASLPDGRILIAEQTGAVRMLKENQLLNPPAITLPTDSTWERGVLGLALAPGFPSPPHVFVHWTVAQPGPHLRLSRFTLVGDTLDPASELILLEGSNQNEIRASMPAGHQGGGLAIGPDGCLYAAVGEMTTQTPSQQLNSLLGKILRIRTDGSIPEDNPFVAQTTGTHRAIWALGLRNPWSLAFHPTSGRLFANDIGQASFEEINEIVRGGNYGWPEAEGRVEKPKFRDPLLDYGRTIGASLGGGCFYHTRPDAAHAFPPAWNGRYLVMDFMAGWLAWVDETATPHPALRAVARNLAKPIAVAVDPEGALLVLERNTWLKDAKFKVGQGWLTKIIPSTDQPNASPPVAIAPPTAPAAAPAPPSTVSTAGTTWPTQWQQGNLERGSIAYAPLVEPWRPGVTVERRVVVPAGEKLSLTPEGDEFILPADTLIITHAAVAGRRVQTTVVRTRPNAPHLAAVYRWQEDGQEATLVQEALAATVAGQPWFFSGPTDQLTLPATIPGYDCELRPVNLPPTSPLTPIIAPHAATIPRLAAMDASGAAPENIIRSFLDVNCASCHRPGGAGRGLYDARATTPLTQQQLINGPLLSGELGVPGAKVIVPGHPEKSMLYLRLKKPPGDPMRMPPGCSSPATPPIVPILETWIRQLP
;
A
#
# COMPACT_ATOMS: atom_id res chain seq x y z
N MET A 1 49.63 -19.55 -28.96
CA MET A 1 50.39 -20.72 -28.48
C MET A 1 49.56 -21.39 -27.42
N ILE A 2 49.19 -22.60 -27.76
CA ILE A 2 48.36 -23.56 -27.01
C ILE A 2 49.24 -24.19 -25.93
N PHE A 3 48.79 -24.30 -24.70
CA PHE A 3 49.14 -25.41 -23.80
C PHE A 3 47.96 -25.79 -22.92
N SER A 4 47.64 -27.08 -22.99
CA SER A 4 46.63 -27.84 -22.30
C SER A 4 47.15 -28.40 -20.97
N PRO A 5 46.26 -28.76 -20.00
CA PRO A 5 46.68 -29.23 -18.69
C PRO A 5 46.72 -30.74 -18.59
N THR A 6 47.75 -31.29 -18.00
CA THR A 6 47.76 -32.60 -17.31
C THR A 6 49.03 -32.78 -16.52
N GLU A 7 48.92 -33.57 -15.45
CA GLU A 7 49.99 -34.09 -14.52
C GLU A 7 50.23 -33.21 -13.29
N ILE A 8 50.23 -33.69 -12.01
CA ILE A 8 50.56 -35.05 -11.50
C ILE A 8 50.04 -35.18 -10.04
N LEU A 9 49.33 -36.29 -9.79
CA LEU A 9 49.15 -36.87 -8.45
C LEU A 9 50.47 -37.49 -7.97
N ARG A 10 50.93 -37.10 -6.77
CA ARG A 10 51.81 -37.97 -5.94
C ARG A 10 51.37 -37.96 -4.48
N ALA A 11 50.89 -39.12 -4.07
CA ALA A 11 50.60 -39.49 -2.70
C ALA A 11 51.86 -39.44 -1.81
N ARG A 12 51.74 -38.89 -0.61
CA ARG A 12 52.65 -39.24 0.48
C ARG A 12 51.87 -40.02 1.53
N ARG A 13 52.32 -41.28 1.76
CA ARG A 13 51.87 -42.22 2.79
C ARG A 13 52.31 -41.69 4.15
N LEU A 14 51.39 -41.68 5.14
CA LEU A 14 51.70 -41.56 6.54
C LEU A 14 51.81 -42.93 7.23
N PRO A 15 52.63 -43.10 8.25
CA PRO A 15 53.05 -44.39 8.79
C PRO A 15 52.00 -45.06 9.69
N SER A 16 52.08 -46.38 9.73
CA SER A 16 51.15 -47.39 10.22
C SER A 16 51.28 -47.73 11.71
N TRP A 17 51.19 -46.80 12.67
CA TRP A 17 51.23 -47.20 14.07
C TRP A 17 50.22 -46.52 15.01
N LEU A 18 49.05 -46.22 14.58
CA LEU A 18 47.96 -45.79 15.46
C LEU A 18 46.67 -46.52 15.11
N ARG A 19 46.58 -47.75 15.62
CA ARG A 19 45.30 -48.41 15.84
C ARG A 19 45.02 -48.46 17.34
N PRO A 20 43.94 -47.88 17.88
CA PRO A 20 43.41 -48.29 19.16
C PRO A 20 42.29 -49.28 18.97
N THR A 21 42.37 -50.32 19.74
CA THR A 21 41.42 -51.36 20.02
C THR A 21 40.10 -50.86 20.58
N ALA A 22 39.10 -51.64 20.30
CA ALA A 22 37.71 -51.50 20.72
C ALA A 22 37.49 -51.17 22.22
N LEU A 23 36.68 -50.15 22.46
CA LEU A 23 35.82 -50.10 23.67
C LEU A 23 34.40 -49.76 23.28
N ARG A 24 33.57 -50.77 23.19
CA ARG A 24 32.09 -50.60 23.15
C ARG A 24 31.64 -50.21 24.54
N ARG A 25 30.99 -49.07 24.71
CA ARG A 25 29.82 -48.90 25.60
C ARG A 25 29.30 -47.45 25.48
N ALA A 26 28.04 -47.39 25.06
CA ALA A 26 27.03 -46.45 25.47
C ALA A 26 27.44 -44.97 25.57
N MET A 27 27.18 -44.20 24.52
CA MET A 27 26.80 -42.78 24.63
C MET A 27 25.60 -42.51 23.72
N GLY A 28 24.52 -42.07 24.33
CA GLY A 28 23.26 -41.77 23.68
C GLY A 28 23.44 -40.68 22.62
N ALA A 29 22.72 -40.80 21.54
CA ALA A 29 22.57 -39.79 20.51
C ALA A 29 21.97 -38.53 21.14
N ALA A 30 22.78 -37.57 21.48
CA ALA A 30 22.35 -36.19 21.67
C ALA A 30 22.06 -35.64 20.27
N VAL A 31 20.80 -35.69 19.86
CA VAL A 31 20.28 -34.89 18.75
C VAL A 31 20.39 -33.44 19.21
N VAL A 32 21.39 -32.72 18.71
CA VAL A 32 21.42 -31.26 18.76
C VAL A 32 20.29 -30.80 17.84
N ALA A 33 19.12 -30.63 18.43
CA ALA A 33 18.05 -29.86 17.82
C ALA A 33 18.55 -28.41 17.78
N THR A 34 19.09 -28.01 16.64
CA THR A 34 19.24 -26.60 16.31
C THR A 34 17.82 -26.04 16.31
N ALA A 35 17.42 -25.40 17.40
CA ALA A 35 16.24 -24.57 17.42
C ALA A 35 16.49 -23.46 16.41
N LEU A 36 15.96 -23.65 15.20
CA LEU A 36 15.63 -22.52 14.34
C LEU A 36 14.65 -21.67 15.15
N THR A 37 15.14 -20.57 15.69
CA THR A 37 14.29 -19.49 16.15
C THR A 37 13.54 -18.99 14.92
N THR A 38 12.37 -19.57 14.67
CA THR A 38 11.40 -18.98 13.75
C THR A 38 11.05 -17.62 14.32
N LEU A 39 11.50 -16.56 13.63
CA LEU A 39 10.93 -15.24 13.84
C LEU A 39 9.41 -15.42 13.84
N PRO A 40 8.65 -14.78 14.75
CA PRO A 40 7.22 -14.93 14.78
C PRO A 40 6.68 -14.53 13.39
N ALA A 41 6.02 -15.46 12.73
CA ALA A 41 5.32 -15.19 11.50
C ALA A 41 4.39 -14.00 11.77
N HIS A 42 4.42 -12.98 10.94
CA HIS A 42 3.46 -11.87 10.97
C HIS A 42 2.06 -12.49 10.87
N ALA A 43 1.37 -12.59 11.98
CA ALA A 43 0.01 -13.09 12.00
C ALA A 43 -0.91 -11.94 11.59
N ALA A 44 -1.68 -12.13 10.52
CA ALA A 44 -2.73 -11.19 10.16
C ALA A 44 -3.80 -11.16 11.28
N ASP A 45 -4.23 -9.95 11.67
CA ASP A 45 -5.34 -9.78 12.59
C ASP A 45 -6.64 -9.97 11.80
N VAL A 46 -7.33 -11.08 12.02
CA VAL A 46 -8.62 -11.40 11.38
C VAL A 46 -9.78 -11.14 12.33
N LEU A 47 -10.98 -10.97 11.75
CA LEU A 47 -12.23 -10.87 12.53
C LEU A 47 -12.38 -12.01 13.54
N PRO A 48 -12.98 -11.75 14.72
CA PRO A 48 -13.41 -12.79 15.62
C PRO A 48 -14.27 -13.84 14.91
N GLY A 49 -14.04 -15.12 15.19
CA GLY A 49 -14.70 -16.24 14.51
C GLY A 49 -14.00 -16.69 13.22
N PHE A 50 -12.84 -16.13 12.91
CA PHE A 50 -12.00 -16.56 11.80
C PHE A 50 -10.56 -16.81 12.27
N THR A 51 -9.84 -17.61 11.50
CA THR A 51 -8.42 -17.89 11.72
C THR A 51 -7.68 -17.94 10.38
N THR A 52 -6.36 -17.85 10.41
CA THR A 52 -5.50 -17.89 9.23
C THR A 52 -4.67 -19.16 9.18
N VAL A 53 -4.48 -19.70 7.98
CA VAL A 53 -3.58 -20.81 7.69
C VAL A 53 -2.62 -20.41 6.59
N ARG A 54 -1.32 -20.53 6.83
CA ARG A 54 -0.29 -20.33 5.80
C ARG A 54 -0.26 -21.54 4.88
N MET A 55 -0.55 -21.33 3.57
CA MET A 55 -0.58 -22.41 2.58
C MET A 55 0.79 -22.65 1.92
N CYS A 56 1.47 -21.59 1.56
CA CYS A 56 2.82 -21.65 0.99
C CYS A 56 3.57 -20.36 1.23
N GLU A 57 4.91 -20.43 1.11
CA GLU A 57 5.85 -19.32 1.10
C GLU A 57 6.77 -19.43 -0.12
N GLY A 58 7.64 -18.47 -0.33
CA GLY A 58 8.63 -18.56 -1.39
C GLY A 58 8.21 -17.95 -2.72
N LEU A 59 7.12 -17.15 -2.76
CA LEU A 59 6.66 -16.46 -3.96
C LEU A 59 7.49 -15.20 -4.23
N THR A 60 7.76 -14.94 -5.51
CA THR A 60 8.61 -13.82 -5.96
C THR A 60 7.78 -12.79 -6.72
N GLY A 61 7.39 -11.69 -6.06
CA GLY A 61 6.65 -10.62 -6.72
C GLY A 61 5.27 -11.08 -7.24
N ALA A 62 4.54 -11.82 -6.44
CA ALA A 62 3.20 -12.32 -6.77
C ALA A 62 2.24 -11.18 -7.19
N THR A 63 1.35 -11.43 -8.15
CA THR A 63 0.44 -10.43 -8.74
C THR A 63 -1.01 -10.87 -8.80
N ALA A 64 -1.26 -12.12 -9.17
CA ALA A 64 -2.61 -12.66 -9.36
C ALA A 64 -2.68 -14.13 -8.95
N LEU A 65 -3.88 -14.62 -8.68
CA LEU A 65 -4.14 -16.03 -8.42
C LEU A 65 -5.44 -16.48 -9.11
N ALA A 66 -5.51 -17.78 -9.44
CA ALA A 66 -6.71 -18.44 -9.91
C ALA A 66 -6.87 -19.79 -9.19
N SER A 67 -7.95 -19.92 -8.43
CA SER A 67 -8.30 -21.15 -7.73
C SER A 67 -9.01 -22.11 -8.68
N LEU A 68 -8.48 -23.32 -8.82
CA LEU A 68 -9.03 -24.36 -9.70
C LEU A 68 -10.12 -25.17 -8.95
N PRO A 69 -11.11 -25.71 -9.67
CA PRO A 69 -12.19 -26.49 -9.04
C PRO A 69 -11.72 -27.74 -8.28
N ASP A 70 -10.53 -28.26 -8.57
CA ASP A 70 -9.91 -29.42 -7.93
C ASP A 70 -9.03 -29.05 -6.72
N GLY A 71 -9.01 -27.78 -6.31
CA GLY A 71 -8.27 -27.27 -5.15
C GLY A 71 -6.83 -26.86 -5.46
N ARG A 72 -6.31 -27.08 -6.67
CA ARG A 72 -5.04 -26.49 -7.09
C ARG A 72 -5.19 -24.98 -7.30
N ILE A 73 -4.06 -24.26 -7.23
CA ILE A 73 -4.06 -22.80 -7.39
C ILE A 73 -2.92 -22.42 -8.35
N LEU A 74 -3.26 -21.66 -9.40
CA LEU A 74 -2.28 -20.97 -10.21
C LEU A 74 -1.97 -19.61 -9.58
N ILE A 75 -0.68 -19.27 -9.49
CA ILE A 75 -0.20 -18.00 -8.92
C ILE A 75 0.75 -17.36 -9.95
N ALA A 76 0.42 -16.16 -10.40
CA ALA A 76 1.28 -15.37 -11.26
C ALA A 76 2.35 -14.66 -10.44
N GLU A 77 3.58 -14.72 -10.90
CA GLU A 77 4.69 -13.92 -10.45
C GLU A 77 5.06 -12.91 -11.52
N GLN A 78 5.23 -11.67 -11.16
CA GLN A 78 5.48 -10.56 -12.09
C GLN A 78 6.68 -10.83 -13.02
N THR A 79 7.65 -11.61 -12.57
CA THR A 79 8.88 -11.97 -13.29
C THR A 79 8.69 -12.92 -14.46
N GLY A 80 7.47 -13.43 -14.68
CA GLY A 80 7.13 -14.29 -15.81
C GLY A 80 6.66 -15.69 -15.42
N ALA A 81 6.93 -16.15 -14.22
CA ALA A 81 6.51 -17.47 -13.78
C ALA A 81 5.00 -17.48 -13.44
N VAL A 82 4.30 -18.51 -13.88
CA VAL A 82 3.00 -18.91 -13.32
C VAL A 82 3.24 -20.19 -12.54
N ARG A 83 3.12 -20.10 -11.20
CA ARG A 83 3.37 -21.21 -10.29
C ARG A 83 2.11 -22.05 -10.11
N MET A 84 2.27 -23.34 -9.93
CA MET A 84 1.20 -24.24 -9.49
C MET A 84 1.40 -24.57 -8.02
N LEU A 85 0.38 -24.29 -7.20
CA LEU A 85 0.28 -24.78 -5.84
C LEU A 85 -0.64 -25.99 -5.81
N LYS A 86 -0.15 -27.13 -5.30
CA LYS A 86 -0.87 -28.38 -5.15
C LYS A 86 -0.58 -28.98 -3.79
N GLU A 87 -1.60 -29.32 -3.03
CA GLU A 87 -1.44 -29.89 -1.69
C GLU A 87 -0.54 -29.04 -0.77
N ASN A 88 -0.69 -27.73 -0.83
CA ASN A 88 0.12 -26.71 -0.12
C ASN A 88 1.62 -26.71 -0.50
N GLN A 89 2.00 -27.29 -1.63
CA GLN A 89 3.37 -27.30 -2.14
C GLN A 89 3.45 -26.54 -3.48
N LEU A 90 4.35 -25.58 -3.57
CA LEU A 90 4.68 -24.93 -4.84
C LEU A 90 5.47 -25.90 -5.71
N LEU A 91 4.87 -26.30 -6.84
CA LEU A 91 5.55 -27.19 -7.76
C LEU A 91 6.73 -26.51 -8.45
N ASN A 92 7.75 -27.31 -8.73
CA ASN A 92 8.92 -26.90 -9.50
C ASN A 92 9.22 -27.95 -10.58
N PRO A 93 9.31 -27.58 -11.86
CA PRO A 93 9.32 -26.22 -12.40
C PRO A 93 7.96 -25.51 -12.30
N PRO A 94 7.89 -24.16 -12.57
CA PRO A 94 6.63 -23.45 -12.75
C PRO A 94 5.72 -24.08 -13.78
N ALA A 95 4.40 -23.85 -13.69
CA ALA A 95 3.44 -24.30 -14.71
C ALA A 95 3.78 -23.74 -16.10
N ILE A 96 4.28 -22.50 -16.17
CA ILE A 96 4.89 -21.90 -17.34
C ILE A 96 5.81 -20.76 -16.90
N THR A 97 6.80 -20.41 -17.75
CA THR A 97 7.57 -19.17 -17.61
C THR A 97 7.48 -18.40 -18.93
N LEU A 98 6.87 -17.20 -18.88
CA LEU A 98 6.66 -16.33 -20.03
C LEU A 98 7.84 -15.37 -20.21
N PRO A 99 8.25 -15.04 -21.44
CA PRO A 99 9.33 -14.09 -21.72
C PRO A 99 8.86 -12.64 -21.56
N THR A 100 8.58 -12.24 -20.32
CA THR A 100 7.99 -10.95 -19.97
C THR A 100 9.03 -9.87 -19.70
N ASP A 101 8.68 -8.61 -19.99
CA ASP A 101 9.31 -7.44 -19.34
C ASP A 101 8.68 -7.23 -17.98
N SER A 102 9.48 -7.34 -16.92
CA SER A 102 9.05 -7.15 -15.53
C SER A 102 9.54 -5.84 -14.92
N THR A 103 9.87 -4.86 -15.75
CA THR A 103 10.28 -3.52 -15.30
C THR A 103 9.10 -2.82 -14.63
N TRP A 104 9.28 -2.37 -13.39
CA TRP A 104 8.30 -1.66 -12.59
C TRP A 104 7.02 -2.48 -12.34
N GLU A 105 5.87 -2.01 -12.89
CA GLU A 105 4.57 -2.69 -12.80
C GLU A 105 4.32 -3.64 -13.98
N ARG A 106 5.20 -3.70 -14.98
CA ARG A 106 5.12 -4.65 -16.08
C ARG A 106 5.35 -6.07 -15.61
N GLY A 107 4.84 -7.04 -16.35
CA GLY A 107 5.04 -8.44 -16.01
C GLY A 107 3.84 -9.32 -16.35
N VAL A 108 3.72 -10.47 -15.68
CA VAL A 108 2.48 -11.24 -15.65
C VAL A 108 1.61 -10.68 -14.56
N LEU A 109 0.41 -10.19 -14.90
CA LEU A 109 -0.39 -9.34 -14.02
C LEU A 109 -1.78 -9.90 -13.70
N GLY A 110 -2.36 -10.71 -14.59
CA GLY A 110 -3.71 -11.24 -14.42
C GLY A 110 -3.85 -12.68 -14.87
N LEU A 111 -4.72 -13.41 -14.18
CA LEU A 111 -5.13 -14.77 -14.49
C LEU A 111 -6.66 -14.87 -14.43
N ALA A 112 -7.24 -15.62 -15.37
CA ALA A 112 -8.65 -16.04 -15.31
C ALA A 112 -8.82 -17.44 -15.91
N LEU A 113 -9.80 -18.20 -15.43
CA LEU A 113 -10.16 -19.50 -15.98
C LEU A 113 -11.28 -19.34 -17.00
N ALA A 114 -11.29 -20.22 -18.01
CA ALA A 114 -12.36 -20.23 -19.01
C ALA A 114 -13.73 -20.55 -18.40
N PRO A 115 -14.84 -20.09 -19.04
CA PRO A 115 -16.17 -20.54 -18.67
C PRO A 115 -16.23 -22.07 -18.77
N GLY A 116 -16.76 -22.72 -17.72
CA GLY A 116 -16.88 -24.16 -17.67
C GLY A 116 -15.59 -24.92 -17.41
N PHE A 117 -14.49 -24.24 -17.04
CA PHE A 117 -13.25 -24.91 -16.63
C PHE A 117 -13.56 -26.07 -15.64
N PRO A 118 -12.99 -27.28 -15.79
CA PRO A 118 -11.84 -27.66 -16.61
C PRO A 118 -12.21 -28.14 -18.04
N SER A 119 -13.40 -27.91 -18.53
CA SER A 119 -13.78 -28.27 -19.88
C SER A 119 -14.45 -27.08 -20.60
N PRO A 120 -13.69 -26.29 -21.37
CA PRO A 120 -12.29 -26.48 -21.77
C PRO A 120 -11.27 -26.09 -20.67
N PRO A 121 -10.06 -26.69 -20.64
CA PRO A 121 -9.03 -26.41 -19.63
C PRO A 121 -8.19 -25.17 -19.99
N HIS A 122 -8.86 -24.09 -20.34
CA HIS A 122 -8.18 -22.86 -20.79
C HIS A 122 -7.94 -21.89 -19.64
N VAL A 123 -6.76 -21.27 -19.64
CA VAL A 123 -6.34 -20.23 -18.70
C VAL A 123 -5.97 -18.98 -19.49
N PHE A 124 -6.54 -17.85 -19.12
CA PHE A 124 -6.25 -16.54 -19.70
C PHE A 124 -5.17 -15.85 -18.88
N VAL A 125 -4.25 -15.18 -19.56
CA VAL A 125 -3.11 -14.48 -18.95
C VAL A 125 -2.99 -13.09 -19.54
N HIS A 126 -2.95 -12.08 -18.66
CA HIS A 126 -2.62 -10.71 -18.98
C HIS A 126 -1.14 -10.47 -18.65
N TRP A 127 -0.33 -10.11 -19.62
CA TRP A 127 1.10 -9.95 -19.42
C TRP A 127 1.74 -8.94 -20.37
N THR A 128 2.96 -8.50 -20.03
CA THR A 128 3.77 -7.61 -20.86
C THR A 128 4.84 -8.41 -21.56
N VAL A 129 4.76 -8.53 -22.88
CA VAL A 129 5.79 -9.18 -23.72
C VAL A 129 7.04 -8.31 -23.76
N ALA A 130 8.24 -8.94 -23.67
CA ALA A 130 9.51 -8.20 -23.69
C ALA A 130 9.98 -7.84 -25.12
N GLN A 131 9.74 -8.71 -26.11
CA GLN A 131 10.29 -8.57 -27.46
C GLN A 131 9.18 -8.51 -28.52
N PRO A 132 9.32 -7.72 -29.59
CA PRO A 132 10.47 -6.86 -29.98
C PRO A 132 10.59 -5.55 -29.21
N GLY A 133 9.67 -5.27 -28.30
CA GLY A 133 9.64 -4.19 -27.35
C GLY A 133 8.47 -4.41 -26.38
N PRO A 134 8.50 -3.84 -25.16
CA PRO A 134 7.44 -4.07 -24.17
C PRO A 134 6.07 -3.72 -24.73
N HIS A 135 5.12 -4.64 -24.68
CA HIS A 135 3.74 -4.41 -25.09
C HIS A 135 2.78 -5.35 -24.36
N LEU A 136 1.53 -4.89 -24.22
CA LEU A 136 0.44 -5.66 -23.65
C LEU A 136 0.09 -6.85 -24.53
N ARG A 137 -0.12 -8.02 -23.90
CA ARG A 137 -0.72 -9.18 -24.53
C ARG A 137 -1.72 -9.86 -23.62
N LEU A 138 -2.86 -10.23 -24.19
CA LEU A 138 -3.82 -11.16 -23.61
C LEU A 138 -3.69 -12.49 -24.33
N SER A 139 -3.31 -13.53 -23.61
CA SER A 139 -3.13 -14.88 -24.18
C SER A 139 -4.05 -15.88 -23.49
N ARG A 140 -4.40 -16.94 -24.24
CA ARG A 140 -5.05 -18.14 -23.73
C ARG A 140 -4.10 -19.32 -23.86
N PHE A 141 -3.91 -20.06 -22.76
CA PHE A 141 -3.14 -21.31 -22.73
C PHE A 141 -4.04 -22.47 -22.33
N THR A 142 -3.66 -23.70 -22.69
CA THR A 142 -4.29 -24.93 -22.26
C THR A 142 -3.56 -25.52 -21.07
N LEU A 143 -4.27 -25.80 -19.97
CA LEU A 143 -3.71 -26.51 -18.81
C LEU A 143 -3.70 -28.02 -19.11
N VAL A 144 -2.52 -28.63 -19.08
CA VAL A 144 -2.30 -30.08 -19.27
C VAL A 144 -1.61 -30.62 -18.02
N GLY A 145 -2.34 -31.42 -17.23
CA GLY A 145 -1.82 -31.83 -15.92
C GLY A 145 -1.58 -30.62 -15.00
N ASP A 146 -0.34 -30.42 -14.60
CA ASP A 146 0.07 -29.32 -13.72
C ASP A 146 0.82 -28.19 -14.50
N THR A 147 0.82 -28.22 -15.86
CA THR A 147 1.55 -27.27 -16.71
C THR A 147 0.64 -26.57 -17.72
N LEU A 148 0.94 -25.32 -18.01
CA LEU A 148 0.35 -24.58 -19.14
C LEU A 148 1.19 -24.88 -20.39
N ASP A 149 0.59 -25.46 -21.41
CA ASP A 149 1.28 -25.82 -22.65
C ASP A 149 1.65 -24.57 -23.47
N PRO A 150 2.94 -24.23 -23.62
CA PRO A 150 3.36 -23.06 -24.39
C PRO A 150 2.96 -23.14 -25.87
N ALA A 151 2.87 -24.36 -26.45
CA ALA A 151 2.48 -24.54 -27.84
C ALA A 151 0.98 -24.29 -28.09
N SER A 152 0.19 -24.24 -27.03
CA SER A 152 -1.25 -23.96 -27.08
C SER A 152 -1.57 -22.46 -27.02
N GLU A 153 -0.56 -21.57 -27.00
CA GLU A 153 -0.83 -20.13 -26.90
C GLU A 153 -1.74 -19.66 -28.05
N LEU A 154 -2.86 -19.05 -27.68
CA LEU A 154 -3.68 -18.26 -28.59
C LEU A 154 -3.61 -16.80 -28.13
N ILE A 155 -3.01 -15.94 -28.96
CA ILE A 155 -3.02 -14.50 -28.73
C ILE A 155 -4.43 -13.98 -29.03
N LEU A 156 -5.09 -13.45 -27.99
CA LEU A 156 -6.46 -12.95 -28.08
C LEU A 156 -6.49 -11.46 -28.44
N LEU A 157 -5.58 -10.70 -27.86
CA LEU A 157 -5.39 -9.28 -28.13
C LEU A 157 -3.95 -8.89 -27.84
N GLU A 158 -3.41 -8.06 -28.71
CA GLU A 158 -2.06 -7.52 -28.57
C GLU A 158 -2.07 -6.03 -28.84
N GLY A 159 -1.45 -5.26 -27.97
CA GLY A 159 -1.26 -3.83 -28.17
C GLY A 159 -0.36 -3.57 -29.37
N SER A 160 -0.77 -2.71 -30.29
CA SER A 160 0.03 -2.43 -31.46
C SER A 160 1.33 -1.72 -31.09
N ASN A 161 2.46 -2.26 -31.54
CA ASN A 161 3.83 -1.80 -31.27
C ASN A 161 4.11 -0.33 -31.59
N GLN A 162 3.21 0.39 -32.25
CA GLN A 162 3.51 1.71 -32.78
C GLN A 162 2.90 2.86 -32.03
N ASN A 163 1.80 2.68 -31.30
CA ASN A 163 1.09 3.82 -30.69
C ASN A 163 0.68 3.63 -29.22
N GLU A 164 0.69 2.42 -28.65
CA GLU A 164 0.02 2.18 -27.38
C GLU A 164 0.92 1.71 -26.23
N ILE A 165 2.00 0.95 -26.52
CA ILE A 165 2.98 0.57 -25.50
C ILE A 165 4.36 0.52 -26.15
N ARG A 166 5.13 1.59 -25.98
CA ARG A 166 6.51 1.67 -26.47
C ARG A 166 7.49 1.40 -25.33
N ALA A 167 8.68 0.89 -25.68
CA ALA A 167 9.79 0.77 -24.72
C ALA A 167 10.12 2.07 -23.99
N SER A 168 9.80 3.24 -24.59
CA SER A 168 9.98 4.56 -24.02
C SER A 168 8.84 5.01 -23.10
N MET A 169 7.72 4.27 -23.02
CA MET A 169 6.62 4.61 -22.12
C MET A 169 6.97 4.25 -20.67
N PRO A 170 6.48 5.03 -19.70
CA PRO A 170 6.60 4.67 -18.29
C PRO A 170 6.05 3.28 -18.02
N ALA A 171 6.69 2.56 -17.10
CA ALA A 171 6.34 1.19 -16.79
C ALA A 171 5.29 1.04 -15.66
N GLY A 172 4.72 2.14 -15.17
CA GLY A 172 3.66 2.16 -14.16
C GLY A 172 2.26 2.11 -14.75
N HIS A 173 1.25 1.86 -13.92
CA HIS A 173 -0.18 1.83 -14.23
C HIS A 173 -0.52 0.88 -15.39
N GLN A 174 -0.18 -0.39 -15.20
CA GLN A 174 -0.38 -1.41 -16.24
C GLN A 174 -1.81 -1.99 -16.23
N GLY A 175 -2.54 -1.86 -15.12
CA GLY A 175 -3.77 -2.62 -14.89
C GLY A 175 -3.46 -4.07 -14.56
N GLY A 176 -4.24 -5.00 -15.10
CA GLY A 176 -3.99 -6.44 -14.94
C GLY A 176 -5.24 -7.29 -14.72
N GLY A 177 -6.31 -6.70 -14.21
CA GLY A 177 -7.54 -7.42 -13.89
C GLY A 177 -8.13 -8.17 -15.08
N LEU A 178 -8.46 -9.46 -14.88
CA LEU A 178 -9.18 -10.30 -15.80
C LEU A 178 -10.42 -10.88 -15.12
N ALA A 179 -11.56 -10.91 -15.84
CA ALA A 179 -12.76 -11.58 -15.37
C ALA A 179 -13.55 -12.15 -16.55
N ILE A 180 -14.21 -13.29 -16.35
CA ILE A 180 -15.17 -13.83 -17.30
C ILE A 180 -16.57 -13.31 -16.93
N GLY A 181 -17.24 -12.67 -17.88
CA GLY A 181 -18.60 -12.18 -17.72
C GLY A 181 -19.65 -13.29 -17.81
N PRO A 182 -20.89 -13.03 -17.31
CA PRO A 182 -22.01 -13.95 -17.48
C PRO A 182 -22.40 -14.18 -18.95
N ASP A 183 -21.92 -13.32 -19.86
CA ASP A 183 -22.05 -13.42 -21.31
C ASP A 183 -20.96 -14.32 -21.94
N GLY A 184 -20.09 -14.92 -21.14
CA GLY A 184 -19.00 -15.78 -21.58
C GLY A 184 -17.82 -15.02 -22.19
N CYS A 185 -17.84 -13.69 -22.22
CA CYS A 185 -16.71 -12.88 -22.70
C CYS A 185 -15.63 -12.69 -21.65
N LEU A 186 -14.40 -12.49 -22.11
CA LEU A 186 -13.29 -12.04 -21.27
C LEU A 186 -13.29 -10.51 -21.19
N TYR A 187 -13.28 -10.02 -19.97
CA TYR A 187 -13.07 -8.61 -19.65
C TYR A 187 -11.66 -8.41 -19.13
N ALA A 188 -10.97 -7.38 -19.65
CA ALA A 188 -9.59 -7.09 -19.29
C ALA A 188 -9.43 -5.60 -18.92
N ALA A 189 -8.76 -5.35 -17.81
CA ALA A 189 -8.47 -4.01 -17.32
C ALA A 189 -7.08 -3.58 -17.79
N VAL A 190 -6.98 -2.42 -18.44
CA VAL A 190 -5.74 -1.84 -18.95
C VAL A 190 -5.54 -0.46 -18.34
N GLY A 191 -4.41 -0.24 -17.69
CA GLY A 191 -4.06 1.04 -17.10
C GLY A 191 -3.58 2.06 -18.15
N GLU A 192 -3.44 3.32 -17.74
CA GLU A 192 -3.10 4.43 -18.65
C GLU A 192 -1.59 4.68 -18.80
N MET A 193 -0.76 3.83 -18.18
CA MET A 193 0.70 3.82 -18.27
C MET A 193 1.35 5.17 -17.94
N THR A 194 0.80 5.87 -16.92
CA THR A 194 1.22 7.21 -16.47
C THR A 194 1.17 8.31 -17.53
N THR A 195 0.35 8.11 -18.56
CA THR A 195 0.21 9.07 -19.69
C THR A 195 -1.07 9.92 -19.63
N GLN A 196 -2.01 9.59 -18.75
CA GLN A 196 -3.26 10.31 -18.44
C GLN A 196 -4.22 10.48 -19.63
N THR A 197 -3.92 11.36 -20.58
CA THR A 197 -4.78 11.74 -21.71
C THR A 197 -5.40 10.57 -22.48
N PRO A 198 -4.70 9.47 -22.79
CA PRO A 198 -5.27 8.33 -23.52
C PRO A 198 -6.51 7.71 -22.87
N SER A 199 -6.69 7.87 -21.55
CA SER A 199 -7.87 7.33 -20.85
C SER A 199 -9.20 7.83 -21.41
N GLN A 200 -9.23 9.05 -21.97
CA GLN A 200 -10.41 9.66 -22.59
C GLN A 200 -10.49 9.45 -24.12
N GLN A 201 -9.51 8.81 -24.74
CA GLN A 201 -9.42 8.66 -26.20
C GLN A 201 -9.87 7.26 -26.64
N LEU A 202 -10.70 7.19 -27.69
CA LEU A 202 -11.18 5.92 -28.25
C LEU A 202 -10.20 5.28 -29.25
N ASN A 203 -9.15 5.97 -29.64
CA ASN A 203 -8.06 5.45 -30.47
C ASN A 203 -6.88 4.94 -29.62
N SER A 204 -7.11 4.62 -28.34
CA SER A 204 -6.15 4.02 -27.43
C SER A 204 -6.82 2.99 -26.53
N LEU A 205 -6.13 1.89 -26.25
CA LEU A 205 -6.54 0.87 -25.27
C LEU A 205 -6.19 1.24 -23.83
N LEU A 206 -5.46 2.33 -23.61
CA LEU A 206 -4.96 2.75 -22.30
C LEU A 206 -6.08 3.40 -21.46
N GLY A 207 -6.14 3.04 -20.18
CA GLY A 207 -7.16 3.53 -19.24
C GLY A 207 -8.56 3.01 -19.55
N LYS A 208 -8.69 1.73 -19.90
CA LYS A 208 -9.90 1.09 -20.42
C LYS A 208 -10.24 -0.21 -19.70
N ILE A 209 -11.51 -0.57 -19.76
CA ILE A 209 -11.95 -1.96 -19.66
C ILE A 209 -12.25 -2.42 -21.09
N LEU A 210 -11.67 -3.57 -21.47
CA LEU A 210 -11.87 -4.21 -22.77
C LEU A 210 -12.79 -5.41 -22.62
N ARG A 211 -13.58 -5.73 -23.66
CA ARG A 211 -14.43 -6.93 -23.74
C ARG A 211 -14.18 -7.64 -25.04
N ILE A 212 -13.76 -8.90 -24.99
CA ILE A 212 -13.48 -9.75 -26.13
C ILE A 212 -14.07 -11.15 -25.90
N ARG A 213 -14.33 -11.90 -26.96
CA ARG A 213 -14.68 -13.33 -26.80
C ARG A 213 -13.43 -14.15 -26.43
N THR A 214 -13.65 -15.35 -25.91
CA THR A 214 -12.58 -16.26 -25.48
C THR A 214 -11.75 -16.86 -26.62
N ASP A 215 -12.14 -16.58 -27.87
CA ASP A 215 -11.41 -16.89 -29.10
C ASP A 215 -10.64 -15.69 -29.69
N GLY A 216 -10.70 -14.52 -29.02
CA GLY A 216 -10.07 -13.28 -29.44
C GLY A 216 -10.93 -12.40 -30.35
N SER A 217 -12.07 -12.90 -30.86
CA SER A 217 -12.97 -12.08 -31.66
C SER A 217 -13.63 -10.99 -30.82
N ILE A 218 -13.92 -9.84 -31.43
CA ILE A 218 -14.51 -8.70 -30.74
C ILE A 218 -16.03 -8.71 -30.95
N PRO A 219 -16.85 -8.69 -29.86
CA PRO A 219 -18.28 -8.63 -29.95
C PRO A 219 -18.77 -7.36 -30.69
N GLU A 220 -19.75 -7.50 -31.59
CA GLU A 220 -20.28 -6.37 -32.35
C GLU A 220 -21.19 -5.45 -31.54
N ASP A 221 -21.66 -5.93 -30.40
CA ASP A 221 -22.48 -5.18 -29.44
C ASP A 221 -21.64 -4.38 -28.43
N ASN A 222 -20.31 -4.31 -28.57
CA ASN A 222 -19.49 -3.40 -27.77
C ASN A 222 -19.89 -1.94 -28.03
N PRO A 223 -19.86 -1.08 -26.99
CA PRO A 223 -20.49 0.25 -27.05
C PRO A 223 -19.89 1.20 -28.09
N PHE A 224 -18.60 1.03 -28.41
CA PHE A 224 -17.87 1.95 -29.27
C PHE A 224 -17.50 1.38 -30.66
N VAL A 225 -18.06 0.22 -31.02
CA VAL A 225 -17.75 -0.47 -32.29
C VAL A 225 -17.94 0.42 -33.52
N ALA A 226 -19.01 1.25 -33.55
CA ALA A 226 -19.26 2.16 -34.66
C ALA A 226 -18.32 3.37 -34.74
N GLN A 227 -17.61 3.66 -33.65
CA GLN A 227 -16.71 4.82 -33.49
C GLN A 227 -15.24 4.45 -33.57
N THR A 228 -14.93 3.15 -33.62
CA THR A 228 -13.57 2.62 -33.49
C THR A 228 -13.27 1.60 -34.59
N THR A 229 -11.99 1.28 -34.78
CA THR A 229 -11.51 0.27 -35.75
C THR A 229 -10.48 -0.67 -35.10
N GLY A 230 -10.28 -1.83 -35.72
CA GLY A 230 -9.27 -2.80 -35.25
C GLY A 230 -9.51 -3.23 -33.79
N THR A 231 -8.45 -3.29 -33.00
CA THR A 231 -8.49 -3.70 -31.59
C THR A 231 -9.24 -2.73 -30.69
N HIS A 232 -9.36 -1.44 -31.06
CA HIS A 232 -10.11 -0.44 -30.30
C HIS A 232 -11.62 -0.74 -30.22
N ARG A 233 -12.16 -1.57 -31.11
CA ARG A 233 -13.55 -2.08 -31.03
C ARG A 233 -13.79 -2.91 -29.76
N ALA A 234 -12.72 -3.36 -29.10
CA ALA A 234 -12.80 -4.07 -27.81
C ALA A 234 -13.15 -3.18 -26.62
N ILE A 235 -13.08 -1.85 -26.75
CA ILE A 235 -13.35 -0.91 -25.64
C ILE A 235 -14.78 -1.09 -25.13
N TRP A 236 -14.90 -1.40 -23.82
CA TRP A 236 -16.15 -1.53 -23.10
C TRP A 236 -16.47 -0.30 -22.24
N ALA A 237 -15.44 0.24 -21.55
CA ALA A 237 -15.52 1.44 -20.73
C ALA A 237 -14.20 2.20 -20.78
N LEU A 238 -14.22 3.51 -20.46
CA LEU A 238 -13.06 4.40 -20.56
C LEU A 238 -12.95 5.34 -19.35
N GLY A 239 -11.85 6.08 -19.29
CA GLY A 239 -11.65 7.08 -18.25
C GLY A 239 -11.19 6.50 -16.90
N LEU A 240 -10.46 5.40 -16.93
CA LEU A 240 -9.85 4.76 -15.78
C LEU A 240 -8.34 5.07 -15.72
N ARG A 241 -7.75 5.00 -14.54
CA ARG A 241 -6.33 5.26 -14.33
C ARG A 241 -5.49 3.99 -14.30
N ASN A 242 -5.66 3.18 -13.31
CA ASN A 242 -4.94 1.91 -13.12
C ASN A 242 -5.88 0.85 -12.55
N PRO A 243 -6.86 0.38 -13.34
CA PRO A 243 -7.82 -0.62 -12.89
C PRO A 243 -7.10 -1.96 -12.66
N TRP A 244 -6.84 -2.27 -11.40
CA TRP A 244 -6.00 -3.40 -10.99
C TRP A 244 -6.74 -4.73 -10.98
N SER A 245 -8.00 -4.74 -10.58
CA SER A 245 -8.80 -5.97 -10.52
C SER A 245 -10.19 -5.79 -11.09
N LEU A 246 -10.77 -6.89 -11.56
CA LEU A 246 -12.14 -7.01 -12.03
C LEU A 246 -12.84 -8.18 -11.36
N ALA A 247 -14.11 -8.00 -10.99
CA ALA A 247 -14.94 -9.09 -10.48
C ALA A 247 -16.40 -8.91 -10.87
N PHE A 248 -17.05 -9.99 -11.34
CA PHE A 248 -18.47 -10.04 -11.55
C PHE A 248 -19.22 -10.51 -10.31
N HIS A 249 -20.29 -9.83 -9.96
CA HIS A 249 -21.21 -10.31 -8.94
C HIS A 249 -21.89 -11.60 -9.44
N PRO A 250 -21.84 -12.70 -8.70
CA PRO A 250 -22.18 -14.04 -9.21
C PRO A 250 -23.65 -14.21 -9.62
N THR A 251 -24.57 -13.42 -9.06
CA THR A 251 -26.01 -13.53 -9.37
C THR A 251 -26.58 -12.35 -10.15
N SER A 252 -26.12 -11.13 -9.89
CA SER A 252 -26.64 -9.94 -10.60
C SER A 252 -25.89 -9.62 -11.89
N GLY A 253 -24.68 -10.15 -12.07
CA GLY A 253 -23.84 -9.86 -13.23
C GLY A 253 -23.25 -8.44 -13.24
N ARG A 254 -23.35 -7.67 -12.14
CA ARG A 254 -22.68 -6.37 -12.01
C ARG A 254 -21.16 -6.57 -12.05
N LEU A 255 -20.47 -5.74 -12.80
CA LEU A 255 -18.99 -5.76 -12.89
C LEU A 255 -18.40 -4.66 -12.03
N PHE A 256 -17.47 -5.02 -11.14
CA PHE A 256 -16.72 -4.08 -10.32
C PHE A 256 -15.27 -4.04 -10.75
N ALA A 257 -14.69 -2.84 -10.71
CA ALA A 257 -13.25 -2.61 -10.90
C ALA A 257 -12.68 -1.82 -9.73
N ASN A 258 -11.52 -2.23 -9.24
CA ASN A 258 -10.72 -1.47 -8.31
C ASN A 258 -9.74 -0.61 -9.11
N ASP A 259 -9.91 0.71 -9.09
CA ASP A 259 -9.06 1.66 -9.82
C ASP A 259 -8.14 2.40 -8.86
N ILE A 260 -6.84 2.19 -9.01
CA ILE A 260 -5.82 2.81 -8.14
C ILE A 260 -5.68 4.28 -8.50
N GLY A 261 -6.03 5.13 -7.56
CA GLY A 261 -5.98 6.58 -7.71
C GLY A 261 -4.58 7.18 -7.68
N GLN A 262 -4.47 8.49 -7.97
CA GLN A 262 -3.20 9.18 -8.02
C GLN A 262 -2.82 9.84 -6.69
N ALA A 263 -3.62 10.78 -6.24
CA ALA A 263 -3.26 11.65 -5.12
C ALA A 263 -4.33 11.74 -4.04
N SER A 264 -5.60 11.67 -4.42
CA SER A 264 -6.72 11.99 -3.54
C SER A 264 -7.50 10.76 -3.09
N PHE A 265 -7.93 9.93 -4.04
CA PHE A 265 -8.86 8.84 -3.78
C PHE A 265 -8.40 7.53 -4.41
N GLU A 266 -8.79 6.43 -3.80
CA GLU A 266 -8.88 5.10 -4.38
C GLU A 266 -10.35 4.85 -4.72
N GLU A 267 -10.65 4.15 -5.83
CA GLU A 267 -12.00 4.03 -6.34
C GLU A 267 -12.44 2.59 -6.58
N ILE A 268 -13.62 2.24 -6.07
CA ILE A 268 -14.34 1.03 -6.46
C ILE A 268 -15.43 1.46 -7.43
N ASN A 269 -15.30 1.06 -8.68
CA ASN A 269 -16.17 1.45 -9.76
C ASN A 269 -17.11 0.31 -10.17
N GLU A 270 -18.43 0.56 -10.24
CA GLU A 270 -19.35 -0.31 -10.95
C GLU A 270 -19.24 -0.04 -12.44
N ILE A 271 -18.69 -0.99 -13.18
CA ILE A 271 -18.41 -0.84 -14.61
C ILE A 271 -19.65 -1.16 -15.44
N VAL A 272 -20.11 -0.18 -16.18
CA VAL A 272 -21.25 -0.32 -17.10
C VAL A 272 -20.82 -0.16 -18.55
N ARG A 273 -21.63 -0.70 -19.46
CA ARG A 273 -21.45 -0.59 -20.90
C ARG A 273 -21.37 0.89 -21.33
N GLY A 274 -20.26 1.29 -21.97
CA GLY A 274 -20.03 2.66 -22.43
C GLY A 274 -19.74 3.69 -21.33
N GLY A 275 -19.52 3.25 -20.09
CA GLY A 275 -19.22 4.12 -18.95
C GLY A 275 -17.91 4.90 -19.13
N ASN A 276 -17.93 6.17 -18.70
CA ASN A 276 -16.73 7.02 -18.59
C ASN A 276 -16.52 7.41 -17.12
N TYR A 277 -15.38 7.03 -16.55
CA TYR A 277 -15.03 7.20 -15.11
C TYR A 277 -14.20 8.44 -14.82
N GLY A 278 -13.98 9.28 -15.84
CA GLY A 278 -13.52 10.66 -15.68
C GLY A 278 -12.03 10.88 -15.66
N TRP A 279 -11.19 9.89 -15.40
CA TRP A 279 -9.75 10.10 -15.38
C TRP A 279 -9.22 10.64 -16.73
N PRO A 280 -8.32 11.67 -16.76
CA PRO A 280 -7.71 12.38 -15.63
C PRO A 280 -8.48 13.62 -15.14
N GLU A 281 -9.66 13.94 -15.69
CA GLU A 281 -10.42 15.13 -15.33
C GLU A 281 -11.16 14.98 -13.99
N ALA A 282 -11.31 13.76 -13.50
CA ALA A 282 -11.92 13.42 -12.24
C ALA A 282 -11.07 12.36 -11.50
N GLU A 283 -10.99 12.45 -10.18
CA GLU A 283 -10.48 11.45 -9.25
C GLU A 283 -11.40 11.50 -8.02
N GLY A 284 -12.05 10.38 -7.70
CA GLY A 284 -13.12 10.32 -6.71
C GLY A 284 -14.46 10.84 -7.23
N ARG A 285 -15.44 10.98 -6.33
CA ARG A 285 -16.76 11.49 -6.63
C ARG A 285 -16.71 12.97 -7.01
N VAL A 286 -17.28 13.31 -8.17
CA VAL A 286 -17.25 14.70 -8.70
C VAL A 286 -18.63 15.24 -9.07
N GLU A 287 -19.68 14.40 -9.10
CA GLU A 287 -21.06 14.77 -9.43
C GLU A 287 -21.19 15.52 -10.78
N LYS A 288 -20.39 15.13 -11.77
CA LYS A 288 -20.44 15.69 -13.12
C LYS A 288 -21.21 14.76 -14.06
N PRO A 289 -22.30 15.20 -14.73
CA PRO A 289 -23.17 14.32 -15.54
C PRO A 289 -22.46 13.54 -16.66
N LYS A 290 -21.30 14.03 -17.13
CA LYS A 290 -20.52 13.35 -18.19
C LYS A 290 -19.70 12.18 -17.68
N PHE A 291 -19.52 12.04 -16.37
CA PHE A 291 -18.76 10.99 -15.74
C PHE A 291 -19.64 10.15 -14.82
N ARG A 292 -19.23 8.92 -14.60
CA ARG A 292 -19.82 8.06 -13.58
C ARG A 292 -18.99 8.17 -12.32
N ASP A 293 -19.64 8.55 -11.24
CA ASP A 293 -19.02 8.53 -9.93
C ASP A 293 -18.72 7.09 -9.48
N PRO A 294 -17.66 6.87 -8.70
CA PRO A 294 -17.39 5.56 -8.09
C PRO A 294 -18.53 5.13 -7.17
N LEU A 295 -18.74 3.81 -7.06
CA LEU A 295 -19.62 3.22 -6.06
C LEU A 295 -19.16 3.62 -4.65
N LEU A 296 -17.86 3.51 -4.42
CA LEU A 296 -17.19 3.92 -3.19
C LEU A 296 -15.82 4.49 -3.55
N ASP A 297 -15.48 5.60 -2.93
CA ASP A 297 -14.13 6.16 -2.94
C ASP A 297 -13.64 6.37 -1.51
N TYR A 298 -12.32 6.30 -1.31
CA TYR A 298 -11.71 6.59 -0.02
C TYR A 298 -10.38 7.31 -0.15
N GLY A 299 -10.15 8.23 0.78
CA GLY A 299 -8.95 9.06 0.81
C GLY A 299 -7.72 8.35 1.38
N ARG A 300 -6.58 9.03 1.30
CA ARG A 300 -5.24 8.52 1.64
C ARG A 300 -5.05 8.18 3.12
N THR A 301 -5.95 8.60 4.00
CA THR A 301 -5.95 8.21 5.42
C THR A 301 -6.44 6.78 5.64
N ILE A 302 -7.24 6.25 4.72
CA ILE A 302 -7.80 4.89 4.79
C ILE A 302 -6.88 3.90 4.08
N GLY A 303 -6.34 4.28 2.92
CA GLY A 303 -5.44 3.47 2.13
C GLY A 303 -4.83 4.26 0.98
N ALA A 304 -3.93 3.65 0.23
CA ALA A 304 -3.19 4.37 -0.81
C ALA A 304 -2.85 3.53 -2.04
N SER A 305 -3.36 2.31 -2.14
CA SER A 305 -3.22 1.46 -3.31
C SER A 305 -4.23 0.31 -3.24
N LEU A 306 -5.40 0.56 -3.77
CA LEU A 306 -6.48 -0.41 -3.87
C LEU A 306 -6.03 -1.59 -4.74
N GLY A 307 -6.01 -2.80 -4.17
CA GLY A 307 -5.49 -4.01 -4.80
C GLY A 307 -6.57 -4.93 -5.37
N GLY A 308 -6.41 -6.21 -5.15
CA GLY A 308 -7.35 -7.23 -5.59
C GLY A 308 -8.74 -7.08 -5.00
N GLY A 309 -9.73 -7.61 -5.71
CA GLY A 309 -11.11 -7.72 -5.22
C GLY A 309 -11.82 -8.93 -5.80
N CYS A 310 -12.73 -9.52 -5.03
CA CYS A 310 -13.60 -10.60 -5.49
C CYS A 310 -14.95 -10.56 -4.77
N PHE A 311 -15.99 -11.14 -5.38
CA PHE A 311 -17.22 -11.42 -4.65
C PHE A 311 -17.08 -12.73 -3.89
N TYR A 312 -17.46 -12.72 -2.61
CA TYR A 312 -17.60 -13.96 -1.87
C TYR A 312 -18.79 -14.73 -2.37
N HIS A 313 -18.58 -15.94 -2.81
CA HIS A 313 -19.64 -16.87 -3.21
C HIS A 313 -19.17 -18.30 -3.03
N THR A 314 -19.94 -19.07 -2.28
CA THR A 314 -19.64 -20.49 -2.06
C THR A 314 -20.91 -21.29 -1.85
N ARG A 315 -20.80 -22.60 -1.98
CA ARG A 315 -21.89 -23.53 -1.63
C ARG A 315 -22.06 -23.60 -0.13
N PRO A 316 -23.27 -23.73 0.39
CA PRO A 316 -23.52 -23.80 1.84
C PRO A 316 -22.86 -25.00 2.54
N ASP A 317 -22.60 -26.09 1.80
CA ASP A 317 -21.98 -27.32 2.28
C ASP A 317 -20.45 -27.36 2.11
N ALA A 318 -19.85 -26.27 1.68
CA ALA A 318 -18.39 -26.20 1.56
C ALA A 318 -17.72 -26.23 2.93
N ALA A 319 -16.59 -26.95 3.04
CA ALA A 319 -15.93 -27.25 4.31
C ALA A 319 -15.55 -26.02 5.15
N HIS A 320 -15.28 -24.89 4.47
CA HIS A 320 -14.88 -23.63 5.08
C HIS A 320 -15.82 -22.49 4.70
N ALA A 321 -17.09 -22.82 4.37
CA ALA A 321 -18.09 -21.81 4.05
C ALA A 321 -18.22 -20.77 5.17
N PHE A 322 -18.17 -19.49 4.80
CA PHE A 322 -18.52 -18.42 5.71
C PHE A 322 -20.04 -18.38 5.91
N PRO A 323 -20.54 -17.70 6.94
CA PRO A 323 -21.97 -17.58 7.16
C PRO A 323 -22.73 -17.15 5.87
N PRO A 324 -23.96 -17.64 5.60
CA PRO A 324 -24.67 -17.37 4.34
C PRO A 324 -24.80 -15.88 3.98
N ALA A 325 -24.84 -15.00 4.99
CA ALA A 325 -24.87 -13.55 4.80
C ALA A 325 -23.62 -12.96 4.11
N TRP A 326 -22.55 -13.75 3.94
CA TRP A 326 -21.37 -13.32 3.19
C TRP A 326 -21.53 -13.49 1.69
N ASN A 327 -22.41 -14.37 1.22
CA ASN A 327 -22.60 -14.55 -0.23
C ASN A 327 -23.10 -13.26 -0.90
N GLY A 328 -22.41 -12.87 -1.95
CA GLY A 328 -22.65 -11.63 -2.68
C GLY A 328 -21.90 -10.40 -2.15
N ARG A 329 -21.18 -10.49 -1.03
CA ARG A 329 -20.35 -9.38 -0.55
C ARG A 329 -19.12 -9.20 -1.44
N TYR A 330 -18.82 -7.96 -1.80
CA TYR A 330 -17.59 -7.62 -2.50
C TYR A 330 -16.44 -7.41 -1.50
N LEU A 331 -15.41 -8.21 -1.64
CA LEU A 331 -14.19 -8.15 -0.85
C LEU A 331 -13.14 -7.35 -1.61
N VAL A 332 -12.43 -6.51 -0.90
CA VAL A 332 -11.42 -5.58 -1.47
C VAL A 332 -10.29 -5.40 -0.47
N MET A 333 -9.09 -5.14 -0.97
CA MET A 333 -7.90 -4.95 -0.15
C MET A 333 -7.13 -3.71 -0.53
N ASP A 334 -6.42 -3.13 0.43
CA ASP A 334 -5.42 -2.10 0.15
C ASP A 334 -4.01 -2.64 0.36
N PHE A 335 -3.22 -2.55 -0.70
CA PHE A 335 -1.84 -3.04 -0.74
C PHE A 335 -0.93 -2.26 0.21
N MET A 336 -1.09 -0.94 0.29
CA MET A 336 -0.22 -0.10 1.11
C MET A 336 -0.60 -0.13 2.58
N ALA A 337 -1.88 -0.05 2.88
CA ALA A 337 -2.38 -0.04 4.25
C ALA A 337 -2.49 -1.45 4.87
N GLY A 338 -2.40 -2.52 4.06
CA GLY A 338 -2.34 -3.91 4.56
C GLY A 338 -3.64 -4.39 5.21
N TRP A 339 -4.79 -4.03 4.65
CA TRP A 339 -6.08 -4.51 5.11
C TRP A 339 -6.88 -5.23 4.01
N LEU A 340 -7.80 -6.11 4.43
CA LEU A 340 -8.87 -6.71 3.65
C LEU A 340 -10.20 -6.27 4.27
N ALA A 341 -11.14 -5.83 3.44
CA ALA A 341 -12.47 -5.40 3.85
C ALA A 341 -13.55 -5.91 2.88
N TRP A 342 -14.83 -5.86 3.27
CA TRP A 342 -15.93 -5.99 2.35
C TRP A 342 -16.69 -4.67 2.23
N VAL A 343 -17.31 -4.44 1.06
CA VAL A 343 -18.09 -3.23 0.76
C VAL A 343 -19.51 -3.44 1.24
N ASP A 344 -19.94 -2.65 2.22
CA ASP A 344 -21.32 -2.59 2.70
C ASP A 344 -22.10 -1.58 1.84
N GLU A 345 -22.72 -2.05 0.79
CA GLU A 345 -23.54 -1.22 -0.11
C GLU A 345 -24.82 -0.71 0.56
N THR A 346 -25.23 -1.28 1.71
CA THR A 346 -26.43 -0.90 2.44
C THR A 346 -26.21 0.23 3.45
N ALA A 347 -24.94 0.57 3.71
CA ALA A 347 -24.59 1.66 4.61
C ALA A 347 -25.09 3.00 4.05
N THR A 348 -25.60 3.85 4.94
CA THR A 348 -26.16 5.16 4.60
C THR A 348 -25.33 6.24 5.30
N PRO A 349 -25.10 7.41 4.68
CA PRO A 349 -25.59 7.86 3.38
C PRO A 349 -24.85 7.29 2.15
N HIS A 350 -23.71 6.62 2.33
CA HIS A 350 -22.88 6.05 1.27
C HIS A 350 -22.42 4.65 1.62
N PRO A 351 -22.08 3.80 0.63
CA PRO A 351 -21.40 2.52 0.88
C PRO A 351 -20.16 2.67 1.75
N ALA A 352 -19.90 1.66 2.59
CA ALA A 352 -18.82 1.70 3.59
C ALA A 352 -17.94 0.46 3.54
N LEU A 353 -16.67 0.58 3.95
CA LEU A 353 -15.75 -0.54 4.12
C LEU A 353 -15.91 -1.16 5.52
N ARG A 354 -16.00 -2.49 5.57
CA ARG A 354 -16.05 -3.27 6.80
C ARG A 354 -14.82 -4.17 6.87
N ALA A 355 -13.98 -3.99 7.87
CA ALA A 355 -12.74 -4.75 8.00
C ALA A 355 -12.98 -6.25 8.14
N VAL A 356 -12.16 -7.06 7.47
CA VAL A 356 -12.09 -8.51 7.56
C VAL A 356 -10.75 -8.95 8.15
N ALA A 357 -9.65 -8.37 7.66
CA ALA A 357 -8.31 -8.61 8.18
C ALA A 357 -7.46 -7.34 8.11
N ARG A 358 -6.45 -7.27 8.99
CA ARG A 358 -5.47 -6.18 9.07
C ARG A 358 -4.07 -6.74 9.20
N ASN A 359 -3.07 -5.88 9.12
CA ASN A 359 -1.65 -6.24 9.23
C ASN A 359 -1.23 -7.29 8.21
N LEU A 360 -1.86 -7.27 7.03
CA LEU A 360 -1.46 -8.07 5.89
C LEU A 360 -0.19 -7.48 5.24
N ALA A 361 0.71 -8.34 4.81
CA ALA A 361 1.99 -7.91 4.24
C ALA A 361 1.89 -7.62 2.73
N LYS A 362 1.43 -6.41 2.39
CA LYS A 362 1.23 -6.01 0.99
C LYS A 362 0.31 -6.97 0.23
N PRO A 363 -0.96 -7.11 0.66
CA PRO A 363 -1.92 -7.99 0.01
C PRO A 363 -2.24 -7.49 -1.41
N ILE A 364 -2.22 -8.39 -2.39
CA ILE A 364 -2.29 -8.01 -3.81
C ILE A 364 -3.47 -8.63 -4.55
N ALA A 365 -3.89 -9.83 -4.18
CA ALA A 365 -5.02 -10.52 -4.77
C ALA A 365 -5.79 -11.35 -3.73
N VAL A 366 -7.10 -11.48 -3.94
CA VAL A 366 -8.01 -12.28 -3.10
C VAL A 366 -8.91 -13.13 -4.00
N ALA A 367 -9.19 -14.35 -3.58
CA ALA A 367 -10.16 -15.24 -4.23
C ALA A 367 -10.86 -16.13 -3.20
N VAL A 368 -11.92 -16.80 -3.62
CA VAL A 368 -12.59 -17.84 -2.84
C VAL A 368 -12.18 -19.20 -3.41
N ASP A 369 -11.80 -20.14 -2.55
CA ASP A 369 -11.48 -21.49 -2.99
C ASP A 369 -12.76 -22.38 -3.06
N PRO A 370 -12.68 -23.57 -3.67
CA PRO A 370 -13.83 -24.48 -3.77
C PRO A 370 -14.39 -24.95 -2.43
N GLU A 371 -13.60 -24.85 -1.37
CA GLU A 371 -13.99 -25.19 0.01
C GLU A 371 -14.65 -24.02 0.75
N GLY A 372 -14.73 -22.82 0.13
CA GLY A 372 -15.37 -21.62 0.66
C GLY A 372 -14.45 -20.75 1.53
N ALA A 373 -13.18 -21.04 1.61
CA ALA A 373 -12.22 -20.18 2.30
C ALA A 373 -11.78 -18.99 1.44
N LEU A 374 -11.33 -17.91 2.08
CA LEU A 374 -10.67 -16.81 1.39
C LEU A 374 -9.17 -17.09 1.24
N LEU A 375 -8.68 -16.97 0.03
CA LEU A 375 -7.28 -17.00 -0.31
C LEU A 375 -6.77 -15.56 -0.42
N VAL A 376 -5.77 -15.19 0.37
CA VAL A 376 -5.15 -13.86 0.37
C VAL A 376 -3.70 -14.01 -0.07
N LEU A 377 -3.38 -13.43 -1.23
CA LEU A 377 -2.03 -13.42 -1.79
C LEU A 377 -1.28 -12.21 -1.25
N GLU A 378 -0.21 -12.45 -0.51
CA GLU A 378 0.60 -11.42 0.11
C GLU A 378 1.97 -11.34 -0.56
N ARG A 379 2.28 -10.19 -1.11
CA ARG A 379 3.51 -9.95 -1.88
C ARG A 379 4.72 -9.64 -0.99
N ASN A 380 4.49 -9.05 0.18
CA ASN A 380 5.49 -8.65 1.20
C ASN A 380 6.64 -7.76 0.69
N THR A 381 6.62 -7.32 -0.55
CA THR A 381 7.66 -6.48 -1.12
C THR A 381 7.05 -5.34 -1.92
N TRP A 382 7.70 -4.18 -1.87
CA TRP A 382 7.45 -3.06 -2.75
C TRP A 382 8.40 -3.10 -3.95
N LEU A 383 7.99 -2.55 -5.07
CA LEU A 383 8.78 -2.45 -6.32
C LEU A 383 10.06 -1.58 -6.23
N LYS A 384 10.49 -1.17 -5.03
CA LYS A 384 11.54 -0.17 -4.84
C LYS A 384 12.92 -0.56 -5.35
N ASP A 385 13.20 -1.84 -5.39
CA ASP A 385 14.45 -2.35 -5.94
C ASP A 385 14.13 -3.01 -7.28
N ALA A 386 14.85 -2.67 -8.33
CA ALA A 386 14.76 -3.32 -9.64
C ALA A 386 15.01 -4.86 -9.59
N LYS A 387 15.18 -5.38 -8.38
CA LYS A 387 15.31 -6.80 -8.05
C LYS A 387 14.25 -7.14 -7.03
N PHE A 388 13.25 -7.93 -7.44
CA PHE A 388 12.31 -8.55 -6.50
C PHE A 388 13.10 -9.31 -5.45
N LYS A 389 12.77 -9.11 -4.17
CA LYS A 389 13.29 -9.98 -3.13
C LYS A 389 12.72 -11.38 -3.37
N VAL A 390 13.58 -12.28 -3.79
CA VAL A 390 13.23 -13.65 -4.13
C VAL A 390 12.61 -14.35 -2.91
N GLY A 391 11.46 -14.99 -3.12
CA GLY A 391 10.87 -15.88 -2.14
C GLY A 391 10.23 -15.23 -0.92
N GLN A 392 9.88 -13.95 -0.95
CA GLN A 392 9.33 -13.26 0.23
C GLN A 392 7.81 -13.14 0.26
N GLY A 393 7.11 -13.51 -0.82
CA GLY A 393 5.65 -13.56 -0.85
C GLY A 393 5.10 -14.90 -0.37
N TRP A 394 3.83 -14.90 -0.02
CA TRP A 394 3.13 -16.10 0.45
C TRP A 394 1.64 -16.07 0.16
N LEU A 395 0.99 -17.23 0.35
CA LEU A 395 -0.46 -17.38 0.29
C LEU A 395 -1.00 -17.74 1.67
N THR A 396 -1.97 -16.96 2.14
CA THR A 396 -2.70 -17.17 3.39
C THR A 396 -4.15 -17.57 3.10
N LYS A 397 -4.66 -18.56 3.80
CA LYS A 397 -6.06 -18.98 3.77
C LYS A 397 -6.75 -18.46 5.02
N ILE A 398 -7.91 -17.80 4.89
CA ILE A 398 -8.77 -17.39 6.02
C ILE A 398 -9.97 -18.32 6.05
N ILE A 399 -10.21 -18.95 7.20
CA ILE A 399 -11.27 -19.93 7.41
C ILE A 399 -12.07 -19.59 8.68
N PRO A 400 -13.34 -20.04 8.81
CA PRO A 400 -14.06 -19.97 10.07
C PRO A 400 -13.30 -20.69 11.18
N SER A 401 -13.27 -20.09 12.39
CA SER A 401 -12.69 -20.73 13.59
C SER A 401 -13.72 -21.61 14.26
N THR A 402 -13.31 -22.81 14.70
CA THR A 402 -14.16 -23.74 15.49
C THR A 402 -14.39 -23.26 16.91
N ASP A 403 -13.55 -22.33 17.42
CA ASP A 403 -13.50 -21.97 18.84
C ASP A 403 -14.51 -20.88 19.25
N GLN A 404 -15.16 -20.21 18.28
CA GLN A 404 -16.23 -19.22 18.56
C GLN A 404 -17.32 -19.21 17.46
N PRO A 405 -18.43 -19.96 17.62
CA PRO A 405 -19.44 -20.07 16.56
C PRO A 405 -20.35 -18.83 16.36
N ASN A 406 -20.25 -17.78 17.19
CA ASN A 406 -21.14 -16.61 17.13
C ASN A 406 -20.37 -15.29 17.29
N ALA A 407 -19.62 -14.88 16.28
CA ALA A 407 -19.01 -13.54 16.26
C ALA A 407 -20.02 -12.49 15.80
N SER A 408 -20.09 -11.39 16.55
CA SER A 408 -20.84 -10.18 16.18
C SER A 408 -20.40 -9.61 14.81
N PRO A 409 -21.29 -8.93 14.07
CA PRO A 409 -20.95 -8.39 12.75
C PRO A 409 -19.79 -7.38 12.84
N PRO A 410 -18.97 -7.28 11.77
CA PRO A 410 -17.77 -6.44 11.75
C PRO A 410 -18.09 -4.95 11.88
N VAL A 411 -17.24 -4.23 12.59
CA VAL A 411 -17.29 -2.75 12.76
C VAL A 411 -16.89 -2.06 11.47
N ALA A 412 -17.60 -0.98 11.11
CA ALA A 412 -17.37 -0.17 9.91
C ALA A 412 -15.96 0.43 9.86
N ILE A 413 -15.39 0.48 8.66
CA ILE A 413 -14.34 1.43 8.29
C ILE A 413 -15.11 2.61 7.66
N ALA A 414 -15.42 3.64 8.45
CA ALA A 414 -16.33 4.70 7.99
C ALA A 414 -15.61 5.82 7.25
N PRO A 415 -16.20 6.36 6.15
CA PRO A 415 -15.94 7.71 5.70
C PRO A 415 -16.74 8.71 6.56
N PRO A 416 -16.35 9.99 6.66
CA PRO A 416 -17.01 10.97 7.51
C PRO A 416 -18.41 11.33 6.99
N THR A 417 -19.42 11.26 7.87
CA THR A 417 -20.80 11.68 7.60
C THR A 417 -21.15 12.94 8.39
N ALA A 418 -22.00 13.81 7.82
CA ALA A 418 -22.56 14.98 8.48
C ALA A 418 -23.59 14.58 9.56
N PRO A 419 -23.80 15.39 10.64
CA PRO A 419 -24.35 14.92 11.89
C PRO A 419 -25.88 14.90 11.95
N ALA A 420 -26.44 13.80 12.50
CA ALA A 420 -27.77 13.80 13.13
C ALA A 420 -27.58 13.87 14.67
N ALA A 421 -28.47 14.57 15.36
CA ALA A 421 -28.40 14.83 16.79
C ALA A 421 -28.38 13.55 17.64
N ALA A 422 -27.42 13.46 18.57
CA ALA A 422 -27.11 12.28 19.36
C ALA A 422 -27.81 12.27 20.75
N PRO A 423 -28.11 11.06 21.29
CA PRO A 423 -28.42 10.87 22.71
C PRO A 423 -27.15 10.95 23.58
N ALA A 424 -27.29 11.27 24.84
CA ALA A 424 -26.19 11.50 25.79
C ALA A 424 -25.28 10.24 25.94
N PRO A 425 -23.94 10.40 25.93
CA PRO A 425 -22.99 9.31 25.87
C PRO A 425 -22.70 8.64 27.23
N PRO A 426 -22.24 7.38 27.25
CA PRO A 426 -21.65 6.75 28.42
C PRO A 426 -20.31 7.41 28.80
N SER A 427 -19.96 7.39 30.08
CA SER A 427 -18.80 8.09 30.66
C SER A 427 -17.40 7.53 30.22
N THR A 428 -17.33 6.44 29.47
CA THR A 428 -16.07 5.91 28.91
C THR A 428 -16.33 5.16 27.59
N VAL A 429 -15.41 5.27 26.61
CA VAL A 429 -15.43 4.56 25.33
C VAL A 429 -14.25 3.58 25.28
N SER A 430 -14.53 2.31 24.98
CA SER A 430 -13.50 1.27 24.82
C SER A 430 -13.08 1.16 23.34
N THR A 431 -11.81 1.37 23.07
CA THR A 431 -11.18 1.12 21.77
C THR A 431 -10.13 0.03 21.94
N ALA A 432 -10.33 -1.13 21.34
CA ALA A 432 -9.36 -2.25 21.32
C ALA A 432 -8.79 -2.63 22.72
N GLY A 433 -9.65 -2.71 23.73
CA GLY A 433 -9.25 -3.08 25.10
C GLY A 433 -8.67 -1.92 25.93
N THR A 434 -8.57 -0.71 25.36
CA THR A 434 -8.14 0.49 26.08
C THR A 434 -9.31 1.46 26.28
N THR A 435 -9.56 1.85 27.52
CA THR A 435 -10.58 2.85 27.85
C THR A 435 -9.94 4.25 27.86
N TRP A 436 -10.44 5.16 27.01
CA TRP A 436 -10.06 6.55 26.99
C TRP A 436 -11.10 7.39 27.76
N PRO A 437 -10.69 8.37 28.59
CA PRO A 437 -11.64 9.29 29.19
C PRO A 437 -12.47 10.03 28.13
N THR A 438 -13.76 10.19 28.34
CA THR A 438 -14.62 10.94 27.41
C THR A 438 -14.34 12.46 27.45
N GLN A 439 -13.86 12.96 28.56
CA GLN A 439 -13.42 14.34 28.73
C GLN A 439 -11.95 14.39 29.10
N TRP A 440 -11.21 15.38 28.57
CA TRP A 440 -9.78 15.53 28.79
C TRP A 440 -9.41 15.64 30.28
N GLN A 441 -10.12 16.43 31.04
CA GLN A 441 -9.84 16.68 32.45
C GLN A 441 -10.06 15.46 33.35
N GLN A 442 -10.94 14.54 32.99
CA GLN A 442 -11.26 13.34 33.78
C GLN A 442 -10.10 12.34 33.84
N GLY A 443 -9.28 12.31 32.82
CA GLY A 443 -8.23 11.31 32.69
C GLY A 443 -6.88 11.67 33.29
N ASN A 444 -6.64 12.93 33.61
CA ASN A 444 -5.36 13.46 34.13
C ASN A 444 -4.13 12.89 33.35
N LEU A 445 -4.27 12.80 32.02
CA LEU A 445 -3.28 12.12 31.14
C LEU A 445 -1.92 12.83 31.07
N GLU A 446 -1.85 14.09 31.47
CA GLU A 446 -0.62 14.89 31.51
C GLU A 446 0.21 14.73 32.79
N ARG A 447 -0.30 13.99 33.77
CA ARG A 447 0.39 13.87 35.07
C ARG A 447 1.78 13.25 34.92
N GLY A 448 2.80 13.95 35.42
CA GLY A 448 4.19 13.53 35.30
C GLY A 448 4.78 13.68 33.90
N SER A 449 4.12 14.43 33.02
CA SER A 449 4.61 14.66 31.67
C SER A 449 5.85 15.53 31.62
N ILE A 450 6.70 15.28 30.64
CA ILE A 450 7.85 16.10 30.27
C ILE A 450 7.48 16.90 29.02
N ALA A 451 7.49 18.22 29.09
CA ALA A 451 7.30 19.07 27.91
C ALA A 451 8.56 19.07 27.05
N TYR A 452 8.36 19.06 25.73
CA TYR A 452 9.46 19.19 24.77
C TYR A 452 9.03 20.06 23.58
N ALA A 453 10.01 20.71 22.97
CA ALA A 453 9.82 21.45 21.73
C ALA A 453 10.85 20.97 20.70
N PRO A 454 10.50 20.81 19.43
CA PRO A 454 11.43 20.47 18.38
C PRO A 454 12.30 21.68 18.02
N LEU A 455 13.47 21.43 17.46
CA LEU A 455 14.37 22.44 16.93
C LEU A 455 13.82 23.03 15.61
N VAL A 456 13.19 22.19 14.81
CA VAL A 456 12.52 22.56 13.55
C VAL A 456 11.05 22.14 13.65
N GLU A 457 10.16 23.12 13.57
CA GLU A 457 8.71 22.88 13.58
C GLU A 457 8.21 22.45 12.19
N PRO A 458 7.24 21.51 12.13
CA PRO A 458 6.51 21.23 10.90
C PRO A 458 5.81 22.49 10.39
N TRP A 459 5.81 22.66 9.08
CA TRP A 459 5.12 23.78 8.45
C TRP A 459 3.60 23.63 8.54
N ARG A 460 3.01 24.33 9.50
CA ARG A 460 1.56 24.36 9.79
C ARG A 460 1.12 25.81 9.96
N PRO A 461 0.83 26.55 8.88
CA PRO A 461 0.52 27.98 8.97
C PRO A 461 -0.64 28.28 9.90
N GLY A 462 -0.43 29.21 10.85
CA GLY A 462 -1.45 29.63 11.82
C GLY A 462 -1.73 28.64 12.95
N VAL A 463 -1.00 27.52 13.04
CA VAL A 463 -1.14 26.52 14.09
C VAL A 463 0.10 26.54 14.98
N THR A 464 -0.10 26.62 16.29
CA THR A 464 0.93 26.37 17.30
C THR A 464 0.70 25.03 17.94
N VAL A 465 1.78 24.31 18.31
CA VAL A 465 1.69 22.96 18.89
C VAL A 465 2.53 22.89 20.15
N GLU A 466 1.90 22.54 21.28
CA GLU A 466 2.57 22.15 22.52
C GLU A 466 2.66 20.62 22.57
N ARG A 467 3.82 20.09 23.00
CA ARG A 467 4.09 18.65 23.02
C ARG A 467 4.58 18.20 24.38
N ARG A 468 4.12 17.03 24.79
CA ARG A 468 4.47 16.41 26.07
C ARG A 468 4.63 14.92 25.91
N VAL A 469 5.51 14.31 26.70
CA VAL A 469 5.68 12.86 26.81
C VAL A 469 5.50 12.42 28.26
N VAL A 470 4.73 11.35 28.47
CA VAL A 470 4.54 10.71 29.79
C VAL A 470 5.13 9.31 29.70
N VAL A 471 6.17 9.07 30.46
CA VAL A 471 6.81 7.76 30.56
C VAL A 471 6.23 7.01 31.76
N PRO A 472 5.83 5.74 31.64
CA PRO A 472 5.31 4.97 32.76
C PRO A 472 6.29 4.92 33.95
N ALA A 473 5.75 4.86 35.16
CA ALA A 473 6.54 4.84 36.38
C ALA A 473 7.52 3.65 36.42
N GLY A 474 8.80 3.93 36.64
CA GLY A 474 9.86 2.91 36.64
C GLY A 474 10.50 2.64 35.26
N GLU A 475 9.88 3.10 34.18
CA GLU A 475 10.41 2.95 32.83
C GLU A 475 11.28 4.17 32.43
N LYS A 476 12.09 4.01 31.39
CA LYS A 476 12.98 5.06 30.86
C LYS A 476 12.96 5.05 29.33
N LEU A 477 13.01 6.24 28.74
CA LEU A 477 13.33 6.40 27.35
C LEU A 477 14.79 6.00 27.10
N SER A 478 15.05 5.30 26.00
CA SER A 478 16.41 5.00 25.52
C SER A 478 16.50 5.32 24.03
N LEU A 479 17.68 5.17 23.43
CA LEU A 479 17.89 5.37 22.01
C LEU A 479 18.16 4.05 21.31
N THR A 480 17.87 3.99 20.01
CA THR A 480 18.37 2.94 19.12
C THR A 480 19.90 2.89 19.16
N PRO A 481 20.54 1.76 18.80
CA PRO A 481 22.01 1.67 18.73
C PRO A 481 22.64 2.77 17.85
N GLU A 482 21.95 3.18 16.80
CA GLU A 482 22.34 4.25 15.87
C GLU A 482 22.16 5.64 16.49
N GLY A 483 21.35 5.75 17.54
CA GLY A 483 21.07 7.00 18.26
C GLY A 483 20.11 7.94 17.54
N ASP A 484 19.47 7.52 16.45
CA ASP A 484 18.63 8.36 15.59
C ASP A 484 17.15 8.36 15.97
N GLU A 485 16.69 7.37 16.75
CA GLU A 485 15.31 7.24 17.22
C GLU A 485 15.25 6.93 18.74
N PHE A 486 14.14 7.34 19.38
CA PHE A 486 13.83 6.92 20.75
C PHE A 486 13.16 5.54 20.77
N ILE A 487 13.65 4.69 21.67
CA ILE A 487 12.95 3.48 22.07
C ILE A 487 11.97 3.88 23.19
N LEU A 488 10.68 3.77 22.88
CA LEU A 488 9.61 4.16 23.79
C LEU A 488 9.06 2.91 24.51
N PRO A 489 9.06 2.87 25.83
CA PRO A 489 8.41 1.80 26.58
C PRO A 489 6.93 1.64 26.21
N ALA A 490 6.38 0.45 26.49
CA ALA A 490 4.94 0.25 26.41
C ALA A 490 4.19 1.28 27.26
N ASP A 491 3.00 1.68 26.80
CA ASP A 491 2.14 2.65 27.48
C ASP A 491 2.72 4.05 27.68
N THR A 492 3.84 4.39 27.02
CA THR A 492 4.28 5.78 26.93
C THR A 492 3.21 6.60 26.21
N LEU A 493 2.82 7.75 26.78
CA LEU A 493 1.89 8.67 26.12
C LEU A 493 2.67 9.82 25.48
N ILE A 494 2.38 10.10 24.23
CA ILE A 494 2.82 11.32 23.55
C ILE A 494 1.58 12.17 23.32
N ILE A 495 1.61 13.39 23.82
CA ILE A 495 0.46 14.31 23.86
C ILE A 495 0.83 15.54 23.04
N THR A 496 -0.02 15.90 22.10
CA THR A 496 0.13 17.11 21.30
C THR A 496 -1.14 17.98 21.39
N HIS A 497 -0.96 19.25 21.75
CA HIS A 497 -2.03 20.23 21.77
C HIS A 497 -1.86 21.20 20.61
N ALA A 498 -2.78 21.20 19.68
CA ALA A 498 -2.80 22.15 18.57
C ALA A 498 -3.68 23.35 18.93
N ALA A 499 -3.16 24.54 18.67
CA ALA A 499 -3.88 25.80 18.89
C ALA A 499 -3.88 26.68 17.63
N VAL A 500 -4.99 27.37 17.39
CA VAL A 500 -5.18 28.33 16.30
C VAL A 500 -5.53 29.68 16.92
N ALA A 501 -4.86 30.73 16.52
CA ALA A 501 -5.02 32.09 17.12
C ALA A 501 -4.93 32.09 18.65
N GLY A 502 -4.01 31.31 19.22
CA GLY A 502 -3.78 31.19 20.66
C GLY A 502 -4.80 30.33 21.41
N ARG A 503 -5.79 29.78 20.76
CA ARG A 503 -6.84 28.93 21.36
C ARG A 503 -6.59 27.46 21.04
N ARG A 504 -6.55 26.58 22.05
CA ARG A 504 -6.49 25.13 21.84
C ARG A 504 -7.72 24.66 21.09
N VAL A 505 -7.49 23.87 20.05
CA VAL A 505 -8.56 23.32 19.20
C VAL A 505 -8.59 21.80 19.24
N GLN A 506 -7.42 21.16 19.36
CA GLN A 506 -7.28 19.72 19.36
C GLN A 506 -6.20 19.26 20.33
N THR A 507 -6.45 18.14 20.98
CA THR A 507 -5.42 17.36 21.68
C THR A 507 -5.39 15.97 21.09
N THR A 508 -4.21 15.52 20.68
CA THR A 508 -3.96 14.14 20.24
C THR A 508 -3.12 13.43 21.29
N VAL A 509 -3.52 12.22 21.65
CA VAL A 509 -2.75 11.33 22.54
C VAL A 509 -2.41 10.07 21.79
N VAL A 510 -1.12 9.72 21.75
CA VAL A 510 -0.65 8.45 21.22
C VAL A 510 -0.12 7.62 22.38
N ARG A 511 -0.62 6.39 22.53
CA ARG A 511 -0.13 5.39 23.50
C ARG A 511 0.69 4.35 22.77
N THR A 512 1.96 4.21 23.16
CA THR A 512 2.88 3.27 22.52
C THR A 512 2.58 1.83 22.92
N ARG A 513 2.70 0.93 21.94
CA ARG A 513 2.67 -0.52 22.14
C ARG A 513 3.84 -1.13 21.37
N PRO A 514 4.82 -1.74 22.06
CA PRO A 514 5.86 -2.52 21.39
C PRO A 514 5.22 -3.67 20.62
N ASN A 515 5.69 -3.93 19.41
CA ASN A 515 5.24 -5.03 18.55
C ASN A 515 3.73 -5.00 18.15
N ALA A 516 3.05 -3.87 18.33
CA ALA A 516 1.67 -3.69 17.89
C ALA A 516 1.45 -2.23 17.43
N PRO A 517 0.44 -1.97 16.58
CA PRO A 517 0.08 -0.60 16.22
C PRO A 517 -0.21 0.23 17.47
N HIS A 518 0.29 1.46 17.52
CA HIS A 518 0.02 2.37 18.61
C HIS A 518 -1.46 2.75 18.68
N LEU A 519 -1.95 3.02 19.87
CA LEU A 519 -3.30 3.52 20.07
C LEU A 519 -3.28 5.04 20.06
N ALA A 520 -4.27 5.68 19.43
CA ALA A 520 -4.40 7.12 19.46
C ALA A 520 -5.81 7.54 19.89
N ALA A 521 -5.91 8.73 20.45
CA ALA A 521 -7.16 9.40 20.79
C ALA A 521 -7.07 10.88 20.43
N VAL A 522 -8.13 11.43 19.88
CA VAL A 522 -8.24 12.87 19.58
C VAL A 522 -9.34 13.47 20.43
N TYR A 523 -9.03 14.59 21.04
CA TYR A 523 -9.96 15.41 21.81
C TYR A 523 -10.17 16.74 21.10
N ARG A 524 -11.42 17.12 20.91
CA ARG A 524 -11.84 18.42 20.40
C ARG A 524 -12.11 19.36 21.56
N TRP A 525 -11.47 20.53 21.58
CA TRP A 525 -11.71 21.57 22.55
C TRP A 525 -12.97 22.38 22.21
N GLN A 526 -13.75 22.74 23.24
CA GLN A 526 -14.86 23.64 23.10
C GLN A 526 -14.37 25.06 22.78
N GLU A 527 -15.28 25.92 22.32
CA GLU A 527 -14.90 27.28 21.90
C GLU A 527 -14.39 28.15 23.05
N ASP A 528 -14.83 27.88 24.28
CA ASP A 528 -14.36 28.54 25.50
C ASP A 528 -12.97 28.08 25.96
N GLY A 529 -12.43 27.01 25.39
CA GLY A 529 -11.13 26.43 25.74
C GLY A 529 -11.06 25.76 27.12
N GLN A 530 -12.21 25.56 27.81
CA GLN A 530 -12.23 25.00 29.15
C GLN A 530 -12.28 23.47 29.17
N GLU A 531 -12.98 22.89 28.20
CA GLU A 531 -13.16 21.44 28.12
C GLU A 531 -12.85 20.90 26.75
N ALA A 532 -12.35 19.64 26.69
CA ALA A 532 -12.21 18.91 25.47
C ALA A 532 -12.89 17.53 25.58
N THR A 533 -13.61 17.17 24.53
CA THR A 533 -14.37 15.93 24.46
C THR A 533 -13.69 14.97 23.48
N LEU A 534 -13.64 13.69 23.84
CA LEU A 534 -13.12 12.63 22.97
C LEU A 534 -13.92 12.57 21.66
N VAL A 535 -13.23 12.67 20.56
CA VAL A 535 -13.80 12.52 19.22
C VAL A 535 -14.12 11.06 18.98
N GLN A 536 -15.39 10.74 18.88
CA GLN A 536 -15.89 9.37 18.67
C GLN A 536 -16.06 9.04 17.19
N GLU A 537 -16.27 10.05 16.35
CA GLU A 537 -16.39 9.93 14.89
C GLU A 537 -15.61 11.05 14.23
N ALA A 538 -15.07 10.78 13.04
CA ALA A 538 -14.35 11.78 12.27
C ALA A 538 -15.25 12.99 11.96
N LEU A 539 -14.72 14.21 12.15
CA LEU A 539 -15.48 15.44 12.00
C LEU A 539 -14.68 16.49 11.23
N ALA A 540 -15.24 16.98 10.12
CA ALA A 540 -14.76 18.18 9.47
C ALA A 540 -15.45 19.41 10.09
N ALA A 541 -14.68 20.46 10.40
CA ALA A 541 -15.18 21.70 10.96
C ALA A 541 -14.39 22.90 10.44
N THR A 542 -14.94 24.10 10.61
CA THR A 542 -14.20 25.35 10.41
C THR A 542 -13.78 25.89 11.76
N VAL A 543 -12.48 26.07 11.98
CA VAL A 543 -11.93 26.60 13.22
C VAL A 543 -11.18 27.89 12.91
N ALA A 544 -11.61 28.99 13.49
CA ALA A 544 -11.06 30.34 13.25
C ALA A 544 -10.91 30.66 11.73
N GLY A 545 -11.93 30.29 10.93
CA GLY A 545 -11.96 30.54 9.49
C GLY A 545 -11.13 29.55 8.65
N GLN A 546 -10.47 28.56 9.26
CA GLN A 546 -9.69 27.53 8.55
C GLN A 546 -10.41 26.17 8.59
N PRO A 547 -10.41 25.41 7.50
CA PRO A 547 -10.91 24.03 7.50
C PRO A 547 -10.04 23.18 8.42
N TRP A 548 -10.70 22.42 9.30
CA TRP A 548 -10.06 21.55 10.29
C TRP A 548 -10.70 20.17 10.28
N PHE A 549 -9.88 19.15 10.39
CA PHE A 549 -10.35 17.76 10.43
C PHE A 549 -9.95 17.11 11.75
N PHE A 550 -10.93 16.63 12.50
CA PHE A 550 -10.75 15.83 13.71
C PHE A 550 -10.90 14.36 13.33
N SER A 551 -9.83 13.58 13.40
CA SER A 551 -9.88 12.16 13.12
C SER A 551 -10.58 11.38 14.24
N GLY A 552 -11.46 10.44 13.87
CA GLY A 552 -12.11 9.53 14.82
C GLY A 552 -11.21 8.36 15.23
N PRO A 553 -11.62 7.53 16.22
CA PRO A 553 -10.82 6.39 16.70
C PRO A 553 -10.48 5.36 15.60
N THR A 554 -11.37 5.18 14.63
CA THR A 554 -11.17 4.27 13.50
C THR A 554 -10.15 4.79 12.50
N ASP A 555 -10.08 6.09 12.27
CA ASP A 555 -9.09 6.71 11.40
C ASP A 555 -7.67 6.60 11.98
N GLN A 556 -7.58 6.58 13.31
CA GLN A 556 -6.32 6.50 14.04
C GLN A 556 -5.76 5.07 14.12
N LEU A 557 -6.63 4.06 14.10
CA LEU A 557 -6.23 2.65 14.04
C LEU A 557 -5.72 2.25 12.65
N THR A 558 -6.02 3.04 11.61
CA THR A 558 -5.65 2.78 10.22
C THR A 558 -4.41 3.54 9.75
N LEU A 559 -3.89 4.47 10.57
CA LEU A 559 -2.60 5.06 10.25
C LEU A 559 -1.56 3.94 10.18
N PRO A 560 -0.82 3.80 9.04
CA PRO A 560 0.32 2.90 8.98
C PRO A 560 1.20 3.24 10.17
N ALA A 561 1.77 2.24 10.84
CA ALA A 561 2.50 2.37 12.09
C ALA A 561 3.14 3.77 12.19
N THR A 562 2.39 4.71 12.78
CA THR A 562 2.91 6.05 13.01
C THR A 562 4.11 5.84 13.87
N ILE A 563 5.31 6.16 13.36
CA ILE A 563 6.47 6.18 14.22
C ILE A 563 6.26 7.45 15.06
N PRO A 564 5.92 7.32 16.36
CA PRO A 564 5.56 8.48 17.18
C PRO A 564 6.63 9.57 17.12
N GLY A 565 7.87 9.18 16.90
CA GLY A 565 8.97 10.09 16.71
C GLY A 565 8.80 11.06 15.54
N TYR A 566 8.31 10.61 14.39
CA TYR A 566 8.14 11.47 13.21
C TYR A 566 6.87 12.31 13.25
N ASP A 567 5.77 11.74 13.74
CA ASP A 567 4.47 12.43 13.71
C ASP A 567 4.33 13.45 14.84
N CYS A 568 5.02 13.22 15.97
CA CYS A 568 5.00 14.07 17.15
C CYS A 568 6.30 14.85 17.35
N GLU A 569 7.23 14.81 16.39
CA GLU A 569 8.53 15.48 16.44
C GLU A 569 9.44 15.05 17.63
N LEU A 570 9.17 13.88 18.20
CA LEU A 570 9.98 13.31 19.31
C LEU A 570 11.16 12.52 18.74
N ARG A 571 12.15 13.24 18.21
CA ARG A 571 13.34 12.64 17.58
C ARG A 571 14.62 13.29 18.11
N PRO A 572 15.68 12.49 18.38
CA PRO A 572 16.95 13.01 18.90
C PRO A 572 17.55 14.12 18.03
N VAL A 573 17.48 13.97 16.69
CA VAL A 573 18.00 14.93 15.71
C VAL A 573 17.30 16.28 15.74
N ASN A 574 16.03 16.32 16.21
CA ASN A 574 15.16 17.49 16.22
C ASN A 574 14.98 18.11 17.61
N LEU A 575 15.73 17.70 18.62
CA LEU A 575 15.64 18.29 19.94
C LEU A 575 16.77 19.32 20.20
N PRO A 576 16.45 20.52 20.71
CA PRO A 576 17.46 21.52 21.05
C PRO A 576 18.34 21.05 22.24
N PRO A 577 19.55 21.59 22.38
CA PRO A 577 20.45 21.28 23.52
C PRO A 577 19.84 21.57 24.89
N THR A 578 18.85 22.43 24.93
CA THR A 578 18.12 22.86 26.15
C THR A 578 16.92 21.97 26.47
N SER A 579 16.62 20.95 25.64
CA SER A 579 15.51 20.03 25.89
C SER A 579 15.69 19.27 27.20
N PRO A 580 14.63 19.09 28.01
CA PRO A 580 14.65 18.23 29.19
C PRO A 580 15.05 16.77 28.89
N LEU A 581 14.95 16.34 27.60
CA LEU A 581 15.33 15.01 27.14
C LEU A 581 16.82 14.92 26.73
N THR A 582 17.55 16.03 26.73
CA THR A 582 18.99 16.07 26.37
C THR A 582 19.87 15.09 27.17
N PRO A 583 19.67 14.83 28.47
CA PRO A 583 20.47 13.85 29.19
C PRO A 583 20.42 12.45 28.61
N ILE A 584 19.30 12.07 27.94
CA ILE A 584 19.14 10.77 27.27
C ILE A 584 19.96 10.73 25.97
N ILE A 585 20.08 11.88 25.30
CA ILE A 585 20.77 12.02 24.01
C ILE A 585 22.29 12.21 24.22
N ALA A 586 22.72 12.69 25.38
CA ALA A 586 24.10 13.07 25.64
C ALA A 586 25.14 12.01 25.26
N PRO A 587 24.94 10.69 25.48
CA PRO A 587 25.90 9.67 25.08
C PRO A 587 26.15 9.61 23.56
N HIS A 588 25.22 10.04 22.77
CA HIS A 588 25.24 10.01 21.27
C HIS A 588 25.35 11.41 20.65
N ALA A 589 25.45 12.47 21.45
CA ALA A 589 25.37 13.85 20.97
C ALA A 589 26.42 14.23 19.92
N ALA A 590 27.57 13.56 19.92
CA ALA A 590 28.65 13.79 18.94
C ALA A 590 28.38 13.15 17.57
N THR A 591 27.51 12.13 17.48
CA THR A 591 27.26 11.34 16.28
C THR A 591 25.91 11.65 15.64
N ILE A 592 24.97 12.26 16.39
CA ILE A 592 23.64 12.60 15.90
C ILE A 592 23.72 13.95 15.19
N PRO A 593 23.46 14.03 13.86
CA PRO A 593 23.37 15.31 13.17
C PRO A 593 22.17 16.09 13.72
N ARG A 594 22.33 17.38 13.98
CA ARG A 594 21.23 18.25 14.41
C ARG A 594 20.59 18.94 13.22
N LEU A 595 19.26 19.04 13.26
CA LEU A 595 18.53 19.79 12.26
C LEU A 595 18.83 21.30 12.39
N ALA A 596 18.73 22.02 11.28
CA ALA A 596 18.94 23.47 11.20
C ALA A 596 17.60 24.17 10.97
N ALA A 597 17.23 25.09 11.87
CA ALA A 597 16.06 25.95 11.70
C ALA A 597 16.25 26.87 10.46
N MET A 598 15.16 27.34 9.86
CA MET A 598 15.23 28.17 8.65
C MET A 598 15.90 29.53 8.88
N ASP A 599 15.87 30.03 10.11
CA ASP A 599 16.50 31.27 10.55
C ASP A 599 17.87 31.04 11.23
N ALA A 600 18.39 29.82 11.18
CA ALA A 600 19.67 29.49 11.78
C ALA A 600 20.82 30.26 11.12
N SER A 601 21.39 31.21 11.85
CA SER A 601 22.51 32.01 11.39
C SER A 601 23.72 31.14 11.04
N GLY A 602 24.23 31.27 9.81
CA GLY A 602 25.40 30.56 9.33
C GLY A 602 25.18 29.10 8.90
N ALA A 603 23.94 28.59 8.94
CA ALA A 603 23.63 27.27 8.43
C ALA A 603 23.70 27.23 6.90
N ALA A 604 24.32 26.20 6.34
CA ALA A 604 24.35 25.99 4.91
C ALA A 604 22.93 25.74 4.35
N PRO A 605 22.56 26.29 3.18
CA PRO A 605 21.24 26.09 2.57
C PRO A 605 20.84 24.61 2.47
N GLU A 606 21.79 23.72 2.16
CA GLU A 606 21.57 22.28 2.12
C GLU A 606 21.03 21.74 3.46
N ASN A 607 21.65 22.15 4.57
CA ASN A 607 21.24 21.66 5.90
C ASN A 607 19.83 22.17 6.26
N ILE A 608 19.50 23.40 5.92
CA ILE A 608 18.17 23.97 6.14
C ILE A 608 17.12 23.20 5.32
N ILE A 609 17.40 22.95 4.03
CA ILE A 609 16.50 22.23 3.13
C ILE A 609 16.31 20.80 3.62
N ARG A 610 17.38 20.09 3.93
CA ARG A 610 17.31 18.72 4.41
C ARG A 610 16.57 18.61 5.75
N SER A 611 16.73 19.62 6.62
CA SER A 611 15.97 19.71 7.88
C SER A 611 14.49 19.93 7.66
N PHE A 612 14.14 20.81 6.72
CA PHE A 612 12.75 21.02 6.32
C PHE A 612 12.13 19.74 5.75
N LEU A 613 12.84 19.03 4.87
CA LEU A 613 12.39 17.77 4.28
C LEU A 613 12.24 16.67 5.33
N ASP A 614 13.16 16.59 6.27
CA ASP A 614 13.11 15.64 7.39
C ASP A 614 11.81 15.79 8.19
N VAL A 615 11.48 17.01 8.57
CA VAL A 615 10.32 17.29 9.43
C VAL A 615 8.99 17.22 8.68
N ASN A 616 8.95 17.67 7.42
CA ASN A 616 7.69 17.79 6.67
C ASN A 616 7.42 16.62 5.71
N CYS A 617 8.42 15.83 5.36
CA CYS A 617 8.32 14.84 4.31
C CYS A 617 8.75 13.42 4.73
N ALA A 618 9.66 13.29 5.73
CA ALA A 618 10.24 11.99 6.05
C ALA A 618 9.25 11.03 6.74
N SER A 619 8.16 11.51 7.33
CA SER A 619 7.08 10.62 7.79
C SER A 619 6.55 9.73 6.67
N CYS A 620 6.47 10.26 5.45
CA CYS A 620 6.04 9.55 4.25
C CYS A 620 7.21 9.11 3.35
N HIS A 621 8.20 10.00 3.10
CA HIS A 621 9.30 9.79 2.16
C HIS A 621 10.56 9.25 2.85
N ARG A 622 10.56 7.97 3.15
CA ARG A 622 11.68 7.20 3.73
C ARG A 622 11.52 5.72 3.37
N PRO A 623 12.53 4.88 3.54
CA PRO A 623 12.39 3.43 3.39
C PRO A 623 11.23 2.89 4.25
N GLY A 624 10.28 2.22 3.61
CA GLY A 624 9.07 1.70 4.29
C GLY A 624 7.98 2.73 4.60
N GLY A 625 8.16 4.02 4.28
CA GLY A 625 7.14 5.06 4.43
C GLY A 625 6.03 4.99 3.39
N ALA A 626 4.90 5.64 3.67
CA ALA A 626 3.72 5.66 2.79
C ALA A 626 3.90 6.52 1.51
N GLY A 627 4.95 7.34 1.44
CA GLY A 627 5.19 8.25 0.31
C GLY A 627 5.59 7.50 -0.96
N ARG A 628 4.98 7.90 -2.09
CA ARG A 628 5.28 7.36 -3.42
C ARG A 628 6.55 7.96 -4.05
N GLY A 629 7.56 8.32 -3.29
CA GLY A 629 8.83 8.82 -3.80
C GLY A 629 9.96 7.81 -3.57
N LEU A 630 10.96 7.77 -4.45
CA LEU A 630 12.16 6.96 -4.23
C LEU A 630 13.19 7.68 -3.36
N TYR A 631 13.03 8.98 -3.13
CA TYR A 631 13.97 9.72 -2.31
C TYR A 631 13.70 9.54 -0.81
N ASP A 632 14.77 9.51 -0.04
CA ASP A 632 14.73 9.48 1.43
C ASP A 632 14.85 10.92 1.96
N ALA A 633 13.82 11.42 2.61
CA ALA A 633 13.77 12.78 3.13
C ALA A 633 14.49 12.95 4.48
N ARG A 634 14.96 11.88 5.11
CA ARG A 634 15.63 11.95 6.41
C ARG A 634 16.97 12.69 6.32
N ALA A 635 17.18 13.65 7.20
CA ALA A 635 18.45 14.38 7.28
C ALA A 635 19.63 13.49 7.76
N THR A 636 19.34 12.37 8.45
CA THR A 636 20.33 11.38 8.85
C THR A 636 20.89 10.55 7.70
N THR A 637 20.14 10.42 6.60
CA THR A 637 20.61 9.73 5.39
C THR A 637 21.60 10.64 4.63
N PRO A 638 22.80 10.20 4.27
CA PRO A 638 23.74 11.00 3.48
C PRO A 638 23.10 11.47 2.17
N LEU A 639 23.35 12.73 1.74
CA LEU A 639 22.76 13.33 0.54
C LEU A 639 22.95 12.46 -0.71
N THR A 640 24.11 11.81 -0.84
CA THR A 640 24.45 10.90 -1.95
C THR A 640 23.59 9.64 -1.99
N GLN A 641 22.96 9.28 -0.87
CA GLN A 641 22.11 8.08 -0.74
C GLN A 641 20.62 8.44 -0.73
N GLN A 642 20.27 9.73 -0.55
CA GLN A 642 18.88 10.18 -0.47
C GLN A 642 18.10 10.06 -1.78
N GLN A 643 18.78 9.90 -2.92
CA GLN A 643 18.16 10.00 -4.26
C GLN A 643 17.38 11.31 -4.46
N LEU A 644 17.78 12.37 -3.78
CA LEU A 644 17.16 13.68 -3.87
C LEU A 644 17.62 14.42 -5.14
N ILE A 645 18.94 14.44 -5.40
CA ILE A 645 19.53 15.08 -6.58
C ILE A 645 19.53 14.07 -7.72
N ASN A 646 19.00 14.47 -8.87
CA ASN A 646 18.82 13.63 -10.06
C ASN A 646 18.02 12.35 -9.82
N GLY A 647 17.31 12.25 -8.67
CA GLY A 647 16.48 11.10 -8.33
C GLY A 647 15.34 10.92 -9.32
N PRO A 648 15.00 9.66 -9.67
CA PRO A 648 13.95 9.36 -10.63
C PRO A 648 12.57 9.70 -10.06
N LEU A 649 11.64 10.07 -10.94
CA LEU A 649 10.23 10.25 -10.61
C LEU A 649 9.46 8.95 -10.82
N LEU A 650 8.64 8.55 -9.87
CA LEU A 650 7.80 7.35 -9.99
C LEU A 650 6.60 7.56 -10.93
N SER A 651 6.09 8.78 -10.99
CA SER A 651 4.91 9.13 -11.79
C SER A 651 5.27 9.72 -13.15
N GLY A 652 6.46 9.41 -13.66
CA GLY A 652 6.98 10.02 -14.88
C GLY A 652 7.28 11.51 -14.71
N GLU A 653 7.49 12.20 -15.82
CA GLU A 653 7.91 13.61 -15.85
C GLU A 653 6.77 14.61 -15.61
N LEU A 654 5.54 14.14 -15.41
CA LEU A 654 4.32 14.93 -15.14
C LEU A 654 4.14 16.11 -16.13
N GLY A 655 4.45 15.89 -17.39
CA GLY A 655 4.40 16.91 -18.46
C GLY A 655 5.59 17.88 -18.47
N VAL A 656 6.60 17.66 -17.65
CA VAL A 656 7.85 18.45 -17.64
C VAL A 656 8.99 17.60 -18.16
N PRO A 657 9.38 17.73 -19.44
CA PRO A 657 10.42 16.89 -20.04
C PRO A 657 11.76 17.01 -19.31
N GLY A 658 12.37 15.85 -18.97
CA GLY A 658 13.63 15.76 -18.24
C GLY A 658 13.52 16.07 -16.75
N ALA A 659 12.30 16.09 -16.18
CA ALA A 659 12.11 16.31 -14.75
C ALA A 659 12.69 15.17 -13.89
N LYS A 660 13.24 15.55 -12.75
CA LYS A 660 13.73 14.68 -11.68
C LYS A 660 13.20 15.19 -10.34
N VAL A 661 13.51 14.51 -9.25
CA VAL A 661 13.18 15.04 -7.91
C VAL A 661 13.80 16.43 -7.74
N ILE A 662 15.09 16.55 -7.97
CA ILE A 662 15.82 17.83 -8.15
C ILE A 662 16.75 17.68 -9.35
N VAL A 663 16.74 18.66 -10.25
CA VAL A 663 17.67 18.78 -11.38
C VAL A 663 18.62 19.92 -11.09
N PRO A 664 19.93 19.70 -10.93
CA PRO A 664 20.91 20.74 -10.69
C PRO A 664 20.81 21.87 -11.73
N GLY A 665 20.87 23.11 -11.27
CA GLY A 665 20.74 24.31 -12.13
C GLY A 665 19.32 24.62 -12.61
N HIS A 666 18.36 23.69 -12.49
CA HIS A 666 17.05 23.76 -13.16
C HIS A 666 15.85 23.63 -12.20
N PRO A 667 15.47 24.69 -11.48
CA PRO A 667 14.26 24.65 -10.63
C PRO A 667 12.99 24.29 -11.41
N GLU A 668 12.88 24.75 -12.66
CA GLU A 668 11.74 24.50 -13.56
C GLU A 668 11.60 23.02 -13.99
N LYS A 669 12.62 22.19 -13.76
CA LYS A 669 12.62 20.74 -13.99
C LYS A 669 12.65 19.94 -12.67
N SER A 670 12.72 20.64 -11.54
CA SER A 670 12.83 20.03 -10.22
C SER A 670 11.45 19.81 -9.61
N MET A 671 10.98 18.57 -9.62
CA MET A 671 9.61 18.23 -9.24
C MET A 671 9.29 18.58 -7.78
N LEU A 672 10.24 18.43 -6.87
CA LEU A 672 10.08 18.86 -5.49
C LEU A 672 9.73 20.35 -5.38
N TYR A 673 10.47 21.21 -6.08
CA TYR A 673 10.22 22.65 -6.12
C TYR A 673 8.86 22.97 -6.74
N LEU A 674 8.54 22.36 -7.89
CA LEU A 674 7.28 22.59 -8.59
C LEU A 674 6.07 22.20 -7.76
N ARG A 675 6.13 21.08 -7.04
CA ARG A 675 5.02 20.60 -6.20
C ARG A 675 4.81 21.44 -4.94
N LEU A 676 5.86 21.98 -4.34
CA LEU A 676 5.76 22.90 -3.21
C LEU A 676 5.12 24.25 -3.59
N LYS A 677 5.20 24.65 -4.86
CA LYS A 677 4.62 25.91 -5.39
C LYS A 677 3.17 25.78 -5.85
N LYS A 678 2.64 24.57 -5.97
CA LYS A 678 1.28 24.36 -6.42
C LYS A 678 0.24 25.06 -5.52
N PRO A 679 -0.85 25.60 -6.08
CA PRO A 679 -1.90 26.26 -5.29
C PRO A 679 -2.64 25.28 -4.37
N PRO A 680 -3.36 25.78 -3.36
CA PRO A 680 -4.25 24.94 -2.55
C PRO A 680 -5.27 24.21 -3.42
N GLY A 681 -5.55 22.95 -3.08
CA GLY A 681 -6.48 22.10 -3.83
C GLY A 681 -5.89 21.45 -5.08
N ASP A 682 -4.66 21.81 -5.52
CA ASP A 682 -3.98 21.08 -6.58
C ASP A 682 -3.56 19.68 -6.05
N PRO A 683 -4.00 18.58 -6.68
CA PRO A 683 -3.71 17.22 -6.20
C PRO A 683 -2.21 16.88 -6.23
N MET A 684 -1.43 17.66 -6.96
CA MET A 684 0.03 17.51 -7.03
C MET A 684 0.78 18.32 -5.98
N ARG A 685 0.08 19.13 -5.17
CA ARG A 685 0.70 19.94 -4.12
C ARG A 685 1.30 19.05 -3.02
N MET A 686 2.44 19.49 -2.49
CA MET A 686 3.09 18.90 -1.31
C MET A 686 3.30 19.97 -0.20
N PRO A 687 3.10 19.61 1.07
CA PRO A 687 2.53 18.35 1.59
C PRO A 687 1.06 18.17 1.13
N PRO A 688 0.59 16.94 0.95
CA PRO A 688 -0.80 16.67 0.56
C PRO A 688 -1.75 17.11 1.68
N GLY A 689 -2.98 17.54 1.31
CA GLY A 689 -4.00 17.98 2.26
C GLY A 689 -3.75 19.36 2.88
N CYS A 690 -2.66 20.06 2.52
CA CYS A 690 -2.41 21.42 2.99
C CYS A 690 -3.36 22.40 2.30
N SER A 691 -4.39 22.86 3.04
CA SER A 691 -5.38 23.83 2.55
C SER A 691 -4.92 25.28 2.63
N SER A 692 -3.78 25.56 3.28
CA SER A 692 -3.25 26.92 3.40
C SER A 692 -2.89 27.54 2.05
N PRO A 693 -3.29 28.77 1.76
CA PRO A 693 -2.87 29.49 0.56
C PRO A 693 -1.38 29.89 0.59
N ALA A 694 -0.73 29.84 1.75
CA ALA A 694 0.67 30.22 1.88
C ALA A 694 1.60 29.26 1.14
N THR A 695 2.60 29.81 0.49
CA THR A 695 3.73 29.05 -0.06
C THR A 695 4.68 28.69 1.08
N PRO A 696 5.20 27.45 1.15
CA PRO A 696 6.18 27.08 2.17
C PRO A 696 7.40 28.03 2.13
N PRO A 697 7.86 28.53 3.29
CA PRO A 697 8.96 29.51 3.34
C PRO A 697 10.30 28.94 2.87
N ILE A 698 10.43 27.64 2.74
CA ILE A 698 11.61 26.95 2.19
C ILE A 698 11.77 27.16 0.67
N VAL A 699 10.70 27.53 -0.05
CA VAL A 699 10.71 27.57 -1.53
C VAL A 699 11.76 28.51 -2.10
N PRO A 700 11.95 29.76 -1.61
CA PRO A 700 13.01 30.64 -2.10
C PRO A 700 14.43 30.10 -1.82
N ILE A 701 14.63 29.47 -0.66
CA ILE A 701 15.91 28.87 -0.28
C ILE A 701 16.21 27.67 -1.19
N LEU A 702 15.20 26.83 -1.42
CA LEU A 702 15.30 25.67 -2.31
C LEU A 702 15.61 26.08 -3.76
N GLU A 703 14.95 27.12 -4.27
CA GLU A 703 15.22 27.63 -5.62
C GLU A 703 16.66 28.08 -5.77
N THR A 704 17.14 28.89 -4.83
CA THR A 704 18.51 29.40 -4.83
C THR A 704 19.52 28.26 -4.77
N TRP A 705 19.29 27.30 -3.89
CA TRP A 705 20.16 26.13 -3.74
C TRP A 705 20.20 25.27 -5.02
N ILE A 706 19.05 24.99 -5.63
CA ILE A 706 18.99 24.23 -6.90
C ILE A 706 19.79 24.91 -7.99
N ARG A 707 19.68 26.25 -8.11
CA ARG A 707 20.44 27.02 -9.12
C ARG A 707 21.94 26.99 -8.89
N GLN A 708 22.40 26.77 -7.67
CA GLN A 708 23.81 26.69 -7.28
C GLN A 708 24.39 25.28 -7.32
N LEU A 709 23.55 24.26 -7.45
CA LEU A 709 24.03 22.87 -7.58
C LEU A 709 24.80 22.70 -8.89
N PRO A 710 25.98 22.00 -8.87
CA PRO A 710 26.82 21.77 -10.03
C PRO A 710 26.22 20.83 -11.07
#